data_1cbb40690bdb7dccea5b5ae194045ca2
#
_entry.id   1cbb40690bdb7dccea5b5ae194045ca2
#
_cell.length_a   1.000
_cell.length_b   1.000
_cell.length_c   1.000
_cell.angle_alpha   90.00
_cell.angle_beta   90.00
_cell.angle_gamma   90.00
#
_symmetry.space_group_name_H-M   'P 1'
#
loop_
_entity.id
_entity.type
_entity.pdbx_description
1 polymer ?
#
loop_
_entity_poly.entity_id
_entity_poly.type
_entity_poly.pdbx_seq_one_letter_code
_entity_poly.pdbx_strand_id
1 'polypeptide(L)'
;MDAAVSAFFPEYDGKSQRRVLREDVDAIYEFLQSGIHALEELGEVYISEKMKKVQILNTPAFSMGISLKSGLLDLTLDSSELSMDELAEVLTKYNRRKKYYRLRSGAFLNMQDTRLENLVELVDGLQLTARQIRSGEIQIPRYRALFLDSLAHEEGAEYIRRDTDFRQLVRNMRVMEDSEYEVPKELEQIMREYQKSGFRWLKALQANGFGGILADDMGLGKTLQVIAFLMTERHRTLIVCPASLVYNWQSEIERFAPGLHPVMVTGDAASRKRLVEESTDMDILITSYDLLKRDITNYENTEFFCEILDEAQFIKNQSTQAARAVKMIHAGTRFALTGTPMENRLSELWSIFDYLMPGFLYGYKQFKEEIEAPIVEQQDQDAMMRLRRMITPFILRRLKKEVLADLPDKLEEAVYARMEEEQQQLYTANVQNLKRLLNGQTDAQFREKKLQLLAELTRLRQICCNPLLVYENYKGGAAKLEMCMELLHNAIEGGHKILVFSQFTSMLDLLAKRSDAEQISYYKLTGQTPKEQRIEMVEAFNRDEVSVFFISLKAGGTGLNLTSADIVIHFDPWWNLAAQNQATDRTHRIGQKNVVTVYKLIAKDTIEEKILKLQEMKQELADQVLGGENMDNPTFSREELLELLG
;
A
#
# COMPACT_ATOMS: atom_id res chain seq x y z
N MET A 1 34.60 -33.90 41.27
CA MET A 1 33.74 -33.15 42.20
C MET A 1 34.27 -31.71 42.43
N ASP A 2 35.47 -31.51 42.94
CA ASP A 2 35.95 -30.13 43.24
C ASP A 2 36.11 -29.22 42.01
N ALA A 3 36.49 -29.73 40.87
CA ALA A 3 36.56 -29.00 39.61
C ALA A 3 35.18 -28.56 39.09
N ALA A 4 34.15 -29.40 39.21
CA ALA A 4 32.80 -29.08 38.80
C ALA A 4 32.15 -28.03 39.73
N VAL A 5 32.35 -28.18 41.04
CA VAL A 5 31.91 -27.17 42.03
C VAL A 5 32.60 -25.83 41.81
N SER A 6 33.91 -25.86 41.49
CA SER A 6 34.71 -24.64 41.24
C SER A 6 34.28 -23.90 39.97
N ALA A 7 33.73 -24.60 38.98
CA ALA A 7 33.22 -24.01 37.73
C ALA A 7 32.01 -23.08 37.98
N PHE A 8 31.09 -23.50 38.88
CA PHE A 8 29.90 -22.72 39.21
C PHE A 8 30.12 -21.78 40.43
N PHE A 9 31.03 -22.13 41.35
CA PHE A 9 31.34 -21.35 42.55
C PHE A 9 32.84 -21.01 42.57
N PRO A 10 33.29 -20.03 41.79
CA PRO A 10 34.71 -19.74 41.60
C PRO A 10 35.42 -19.17 42.85
N GLU A 11 34.69 -18.51 43.74
CA GLU A 11 35.27 -17.88 44.92
C GLU A 11 35.21 -18.78 46.14
N TYR A 12 36.33 -18.87 46.86
CA TYR A 12 36.42 -19.58 48.13
C TYR A 12 36.56 -18.60 49.29
N ASP A 13 35.57 -18.57 50.19
CA ASP A 13 35.63 -17.80 51.40
C ASP A 13 36.34 -18.60 52.52
N GLY A 14 37.57 -18.28 52.77
CA GLY A 14 38.36 -18.98 53.76
C GLY A 14 37.86 -18.80 55.21
N LYS A 15 37.03 -17.80 55.52
CA LYS A 15 36.46 -17.61 56.86
C LYS A 15 35.28 -18.52 57.13
N SER A 16 34.41 -18.71 56.15
CA SER A 16 33.25 -19.59 56.26
C SER A 16 33.53 -21.02 55.77
N GLN A 17 34.69 -21.27 55.21
CA GLN A 17 35.07 -22.53 54.53
C GLN A 17 34.04 -22.95 53.47
N ARG A 18 33.52 -21.97 52.72
CA ARG A 18 32.48 -22.18 51.70
C ARG A 18 32.94 -21.63 50.36
N ARG A 19 32.47 -22.25 49.29
CA ARG A 19 32.56 -21.65 47.98
C ARG A 19 31.33 -20.77 47.76
N VAL A 20 31.52 -19.63 47.14
CA VAL A 20 30.52 -18.58 46.97
C VAL A 20 30.41 -18.25 45.50
N LEU A 21 29.18 -18.15 45.04
CA LEU A 21 28.85 -17.52 43.78
C LEU A 21 28.71 -16.02 44.05
N ARG A 22 29.36 -15.18 43.24
CA ARG A 22 29.17 -13.72 43.33
C ARG A 22 27.71 -13.38 43.09
N GLU A 23 27.27 -12.22 43.53
CA GLU A 23 25.95 -11.65 43.17
C GLU A 23 25.94 -11.21 41.70
N ASP A 24 26.34 -12.09 40.80
CA ASP A 24 26.22 -11.96 39.35
C ASP A 24 24.96 -12.68 38.93
N VAL A 25 24.02 -11.92 38.36
CA VAL A 25 22.68 -12.40 38.00
C VAL A 25 22.78 -13.43 36.87
N ASP A 26 23.74 -13.26 35.95
CA ASP A 26 23.96 -14.19 34.84
C ASP A 26 24.51 -15.52 35.34
N ALA A 27 25.50 -15.49 36.26
CA ALA A 27 26.05 -16.69 36.86
C ALA A 27 25.02 -17.46 37.71
N ILE A 28 24.11 -16.77 38.39
CA ILE A 28 23.00 -17.41 39.13
C ILE A 28 22.05 -18.09 38.14
N TYR A 29 21.71 -17.45 37.02
CA TYR A 29 20.84 -18.05 36.02
C TYR A 29 21.46 -19.29 35.37
N GLU A 30 22.74 -19.24 34.98
CA GLU A 30 23.48 -20.39 34.42
C GLU A 30 23.57 -21.54 35.42
N PHE A 31 23.81 -21.24 36.69
CA PHE A 31 23.82 -22.26 37.73
C PHE A 31 22.45 -22.94 37.89
N LEU A 32 21.36 -22.19 37.87
CA LEU A 32 20.00 -22.73 37.95
C LEU A 32 19.64 -23.55 36.72
N GLN A 33 20.13 -23.16 35.55
CA GLN A 33 19.81 -23.81 34.27
C GLN A 33 20.53 -25.16 34.10
N SER A 34 21.81 -25.24 34.46
CA SER A 34 22.65 -26.40 34.19
C SER A 34 23.45 -26.88 35.41
N GLY A 35 23.77 -25.99 36.35
CA GLY A 35 24.66 -26.29 37.43
C GLY A 35 24.09 -27.26 38.47
N ILE A 36 22.82 -27.12 38.83
CA ILE A 36 22.16 -28.04 39.77
C ILE A 36 22.17 -29.45 39.20
N HIS A 37 21.80 -29.62 37.95
CA HIS A 37 21.75 -30.91 37.29
C HIS A 37 23.13 -31.56 37.15
N ALA A 38 24.13 -30.76 36.77
CA ALA A 38 25.53 -31.21 36.74
C ALA A 38 26.09 -31.66 38.09
N LEU A 39 25.61 -31.04 39.19
CA LEU A 39 25.99 -31.47 40.53
C LEU A 39 25.24 -32.70 41.00
N GLU A 40 23.96 -32.87 40.61
CA GLU A 40 23.14 -34.07 40.88
C GLU A 40 23.72 -35.33 40.22
N GLU A 41 24.34 -35.22 39.06
CA GLU A 41 25.07 -36.31 38.42
C GLU A 41 26.30 -36.76 39.21
N LEU A 42 26.84 -35.94 40.07
CA LEU A 42 28.07 -36.21 40.86
C LEU A 42 27.80 -36.61 42.30
N GLY A 43 26.57 -36.45 42.80
CA GLY A 43 26.20 -36.80 44.17
C GLY A 43 24.84 -36.24 44.59
N GLU A 44 24.47 -36.46 45.86
CA GLU A 44 23.24 -35.93 46.43
C GLU A 44 23.37 -34.42 46.69
N VAL A 45 22.41 -33.63 46.12
CA VAL A 45 22.36 -32.19 46.25
C VAL A 45 21.25 -31.74 47.19
N TYR A 46 21.60 -31.08 48.30
CA TYR A 46 20.62 -30.53 49.24
C TYR A 46 20.46 -29.04 49.03
N ILE A 47 19.24 -28.62 48.61
CA ILE A 47 18.92 -27.24 48.31
C ILE A 47 18.11 -26.63 49.47
N SER A 48 18.52 -25.45 49.96
CA SER A 48 17.79 -24.74 51.03
C SER A 48 16.41 -24.24 50.56
N GLU A 49 15.45 -24.10 51.50
CA GLU A 49 14.11 -23.57 51.20
C GLU A 49 14.13 -22.18 50.52
N LYS A 50 15.15 -21.35 50.82
CA LYS A 50 15.33 -20.07 50.16
C LYS A 50 15.74 -20.22 48.69
N MET A 51 16.60 -21.22 48.40
CA MET A 51 17.05 -21.47 47.03
C MET A 51 16.00 -22.17 46.19
N LYS A 52 15.10 -22.97 46.79
CA LYS A 52 13.97 -23.58 46.11
C LYS A 52 12.99 -22.55 45.54
N LYS A 53 12.94 -21.34 46.13
CA LYS A 53 12.12 -20.22 45.64
C LYS A 53 12.74 -19.49 44.43
N VAL A 54 14.07 -19.66 44.23
CA VAL A 54 14.80 -19.06 43.11
C VAL A 54 14.84 -20.13 42.00
N GLN A 55 13.81 -20.22 41.22
CA GLN A 55 13.65 -21.17 40.12
C GLN A 55 13.52 -20.47 38.79
N ILE A 56 13.81 -21.19 37.72
CA ILE A 56 13.53 -20.72 36.37
C ILE A 56 12.07 -21.10 36.05
N LEU A 57 11.25 -20.10 35.87
CA LEU A 57 9.88 -20.27 35.34
C LEU A 57 9.97 -20.31 33.82
N ASN A 58 9.55 -21.40 33.21
CA ASN A 58 9.53 -21.51 31.76
C ASN A 58 8.46 -20.54 31.25
N THR A 59 7.22 -20.73 31.45
CA THR A 59 6.19 -19.78 31.04
C THR A 59 5.19 -19.58 32.17
N PRO A 60 4.88 -18.34 32.57
CA PRO A 60 3.78 -18.13 33.52
C PRO A 60 2.48 -18.59 32.88
N ALA A 61 1.65 -19.30 33.63
CA ALA A 61 0.32 -19.66 33.17
C ALA A 61 -0.53 -18.40 33.12
N PHE A 62 -0.85 -17.94 31.92
CA PHE A 62 -1.78 -16.85 31.66
C PHE A 62 -2.91 -17.34 30.75
N SER A 63 -4.06 -16.70 30.83
CA SER A 63 -5.19 -16.95 29.97
C SER A 63 -5.78 -15.63 29.48
N MET A 64 -6.23 -15.62 28.23
CA MET A 64 -6.94 -14.51 27.64
C MET A 64 -8.31 -14.96 27.18
N GLY A 65 -9.34 -14.29 27.65
CA GLY A 65 -10.72 -14.44 27.16
C GLY A 65 -11.04 -13.33 26.14
N ILE A 66 -11.67 -13.68 25.03
CA ILE A 66 -12.15 -12.72 24.03
C ILE A 66 -13.67 -12.90 23.90
N SER A 67 -14.42 -11.82 24.10
CA SER A 67 -15.88 -11.79 23.97
C SER A 67 -16.34 -10.54 23.22
N LEU A 68 -17.51 -10.65 22.59
CA LEU A 68 -18.15 -9.52 21.91
C LEU A 68 -19.27 -8.96 22.78
N LYS A 69 -19.14 -7.68 23.23
CA LYS A 69 -20.17 -7.00 24.00
C LYS A 69 -20.41 -5.59 23.46
N SER A 70 -21.68 -5.24 23.31
CA SER A 70 -22.10 -3.88 22.94
C SER A 70 -21.36 -3.26 21.74
N GLY A 71 -20.96 -4.10 20.77
CA GLY A 71 -20.24 -3.63 19.59
C GLY A 71 -18.73 -3.44 19.74
N LEU A 72 -18.17 -3.76 20.91
CA LEU A 72 -16.72 -3.77 21.19
C LEU A 72 -16.26 -5.19 21.50
N LEU A 73 -14.97 -5.43 21.38
CA LEU A 73 -14.34 -6.65 21.88
C LEU A 73 -13.86 -6.40 23.29
N ASP A 74 -14.35 -7.21 24.22
CA ASP A 74 -13.86 -7.26 25.60
C ASP A 74 -12.79 -8.34 25.70
N LEU A 75 -11.59 -7.95 26.08
CA LEU A 75 -10.49 -8.84 26.39
C LEU A 75 -10.33 -8.93 27.90
N THR A 76 -10.26 -10.16 28.42
CA THR A 76 -9.90 -10.44 29.80
C THR A 76 -8.55 -11.13 29.82
N LEU A 77 -7.57 -10.53 30.48
CA LEU A 77 -6.24 -11.11 30.68
C LEU A 77 -6.08 -11.48 32.15
N ASP A 78 -5.70 -12.71 32.42
CA ASP A 78 -5.49 -13.23 33.76
C ASP A 78 -4.21 -14.06 33.82
N SER A 79 -3.52 -14.04 34.97
CA SER A 79 -2.33 -14.82 35.22
C SER A 79 -2.40 -15.45 36.62
N SER A 80 -2.18 -16.77 36.69
CA SER A 80 -2.20 -17.50 37.96
C SER A 80 -0.88 -17.46 38.73
N GLU A 81 0.21 -17.16 38.06
CA GLU A 81 1.58 -17.24 38.63
C GLU A 81 2.25 -15.89 38.85
N LEU A 82 1.87 -14.89 38.05
CA LEU A 82 2.37 -13.52 38.17
C LEU A 82 1.26 -12.57 38.55
N SER A 83 1.55 -11.59 39.40
CA SER A 83 0.63 -10.48 39.55
C SER A 83 0.50 -9.69 38.26
N MET A 84 -0.67 -9.08 37.99
CA MET A 84 -0.88 -8.26 36.80
C MET A 84 0.08 -7.07 36.74
N ASP A 85 0.56 -6.58 37.88
CA ASP A 85 1.61 -5.56 37.95
C ASP A 85 2.97 -6.06 37.43
N GLU A 86 3.37 -7.28 37.82
CA GLU A 86 4.60 -7.90 37.34
C GLU A 86 4.50 -8.28 35.86
N LEU A 87 3.37 -8.82 35.44
CA LEU A 87 3.12 -9.14 34.04
C LEU A 87 3.23 -7.88 33.16
N ALA A 88 2.60 -6.77 33.57
CA ALA A 88 2.71 -5.50 32.85
C ALA A 88 4.16 -4.98 32.80
N GLU A 89 4.94 -5.18 33.87
CA GLU A 89 6.34 -4.78 33.91
C GLU A 89 7.21 -5.65 32.98
N VAL A 90 6.99 -6.97 32.97
CA VAL A 90 7.68 -7.91 32.08
C VAL A 90 7.40 -7.56 30.61
N LEU A 91 6.12 -7.39 30.23
CA LEU A 91 5.70 -7.11 28.86
C LEU A 91 6.21 -5.76 28.34
N THR A 92 6.19 -4.72 29.18
CA THR A 92 6.71 -3.39 28.79
C THR A 92 8.23 -3.31 28.71
N LYS A 93 8.96 -4.19 29.42
CA LYS A 93 10.43 -4.26 29.42
C LYS A 93 10.96 -5.42 28.57
N TYR A 94 10.09 -6.09 27.83
CA TYR A 94 10.49 -7.22 27.00
C TYR A 94 11.60 -6.86 26.03
N ASN A 95 12.61 -7.73 25.95
CA ASN A 95 13.71 -7.58 25.00
C ASN A 95 14.15 -8.98 24.52
N ARG A 96 13.92 -9.29 23.25
CA ARG A 96 14.30 -10.57 22.59
C ARG A 96 15.77 -10.94 22.74
N ARG A 97 16.67 -9.96 22.99
CA ARG A 97 18.12 -10.21 23.18
C ARG A 97 18.47 -10.71 24.57
N LYS A 98 17.54 -10.59 25.54
CA LYS A 98 17.77 -11.07 26.90
C LYS A 98 17.27 -12.50 27.04
N LYS A 99 18.08 -13.37 27.65
CA LYS A 99 17.72 -14.76 27.91
C LYS A 99 16.67 -14.90 29.02
N TYR A 100 16.65 -13.99 29.99
CA TYR A 100 15.79 -14.06 31.16
C TYR A 100 15.41 -12.67 31.71
N TYR A 101 14.35 -12.63 32.49
CA TYR A 101 13.96 -11.49 33.34
C TYR A 101 13.88 -11.94 34.82
N ARG A 102 14.48 -11.19 35.75
CA ARG A 102 14.41 -11.49 37.16
C ARG A 102 13.19 -10.86 37.80
N LEU A 103 12.28 -11.71 38.32
CA LEU A 103 11.08 -11.29 39.01
C LEU A 103 11.36 -10.73 40.39
N ARG A 104 10.40 -10.00 40.96
CA ARG A 104 10.49 -9.47 42.33
C ARG A 104 10.59 -10.56 43.40
N SER A 105 10.02 -11.74 43.12
CA SER A 105 10.15 -12.94 43.96
C SER A 105 11.58 -13.50 44.00
N GLY A 106 12.45 -13.07 43.09
CA GLY A 106 13.79 -13.61 42.87
C GLY A 106 13.86 -14.75 41.86
N ALA A 107 12.73 -15.28 41.38
CA ALA A 107 12.68 -16.26 40.31
C ALA A 107 13.07 -15.64 38.95
N PHE A 108 13.53 -16.47 38.03
CA PHE A 108 13.88 -16.06 36.68
C PHE A 108 12.78 -16.49 35.69
N LEU A 109 12.38 -15.61 34.83
CA LEU A 109 11.46 -15.89 33.74
C LEU A 109 12.26 -16.07 32.45
N ASN A 110 12.02 -17.17 31.74
CA ASN A 110 12.63 -17.41 30.42
C ASN A 110 11.98 -16.45 29.39
N MET A 111 12.79 -15.62 28.75
CA MET A 111 12.34 -14.62 27.77
C MET A 111 12.29 -15.17 26.33
N GLN A 112 12.74 -16.41 26.13
CA GLN A 112 12.76 -17.09 24.81
C GLN A 112 11.62 -18.10 24.67
N ASP A 113 10.55 -17.97 25.47
CA ASP A 113 9.38 -18.83 25.39
C ASP A 113 8.41 -18.28 24.35
N THR A 114 7.99 -19.14 23.40
CA THR A 114 7.09 -18.82 22.29
C THR A 114 5.76 -18.20 22.75
N ARG A 115 5.21 -18.68 23.88
CA ARG A 115 3.95 -18.13 24.43
C ARG A 115 4.11 -16.70 24.94
N LEU A 116 5.26 -16.40 25.55
CA LEU A 116 5.56 -15.03 25.98
C LEU A 116 5.78 -14.12 24.76
N GLU A 117 6.45 -14.60 23.73
CA GLU A 117 6.61 -13.86 22.47
C GLU A 117 5.26 -13.54 21.83
N ASN A 118 4.36 -14.52 21.73
CA ASN A 118 3.01 -14.32 21.21
C ASN A 118 2.19 -13.32 22.04
N LEU A 119 2.35 -13.35 23.38
CA LEU A 119 1.68 -12.38 24.25
C LEU A 119 2.25 -10.97 24.06
N VAL A 120 3.55 -10.84 23.87
CA VAL A 120 4.18 -9.54 23.53
C VAL A 120 3.70 -9.04 22.16
N GLU A 121 3.65 -9.90 21.14
CA GLU A 121 3.11 -9.52 19.83
C GLU A 121 1.67 -9.05 19.92
N LEU A 122 0.86 -9.71 20.75
CA LEU A 122 -0.51 -9.31 21.02
C LEU A 122 -0.57 -7.94 21.70
N VAL A 123 0.21 -7.72 22.77
CA VAL A 123 0.27 -6.46 23.50
C VAL A 123 0.72 -5.31 22.60
N ASP A 124 1.76 -5.54 21.81
CA ASP A 124 2.30 -4.57 20.85
C ASP A 124 1.30 -4.35 19.69
N GLY A 125 0.74 -5.41 19.14
CA GLY A 125 -0.23 -5.35 18.04
C GLY A 125 -1.55 -4.66 18.42
N LEU A 126 -1.99 -4.77 19.66
CA LEU A 126 -3.16 -4.08 20.21
C LEU A 126 -2.80 -2.76 20.88
N GLN A 127 -1.51 -2.47 21.07
CA GLN A 127 -0.98 -1.31 21.81
C GLN A 127 -1.56 -1.16 23.21
N LEU A 128 -1.53 -2.24 23.94
CA LEU A 128 -2.02 -2.22 25.30
C LEU A 128 -1.07 -1.44 26.20
N THR A 129 -1.60 -0.44 26.86
CA THR A 129 -0.85 0.30 27.87
C THR A 129 -0.63 -0.54 29.13
N ALA A 130 0.43 -0.28 29.88
CA ALA A 130 0.66 -0.92 31.17
C ALA A 130 -0.55 -0.79 32.12
N ARG A 131 -1.33 0.29 32.03
CA ARG A 131 -2.56 0.49 32.79
C ARG A 131 -3.65 -0.50 32.39
N GLN A 132 -3.84 -0.72 31.11
CA GLN A 132 -4.83 -1.67 30.56
C GLN A 132 -4.45 -3.12 30.90
N ILE A 133 -3.17 -3.48 30.79
CA ILE A 133 -2.67 -4.81 31.20
C ILE A 133 -2.94 -5.03 32.70
N ARG A 134 -2.67 -4.06 33.55
CA ARG A 134 -2.93 -4.14 35.00
C ARG A 134 -4.40 -4.30 35.35
N SER A 135 -5.31 -3.69 34.58
CA SER A 135 -6.74 -3.82 34.82
C SER A 135 -7.26 -5.23 34.52
N GLY A 136 -6.60 -5.97 33.66
CA GLY A 136 -7.05 -7.29 33.19
C GLY A 136 -8.31 -7.27 32.31
N GLU A 137 -8.99 -6.14 32.20
CA GLU A 137 -10.18 -5.93 31.37
C GLU A 137 -9.91 -4.81 30.38
N ILE A 138 -10.01 -5.12 29.09
CA ILE A 138 -9.61 -4.23 28.00
C ILE A 138 -10.69 -4.22 26.94
N GLN A 139 -11.18 -3.04 26.57
CA GLN A 139 -12.10 -2.88 25.47
C GLN A 139 -11.36 -2.37 24.23
N ILE A 140 -11.58 -3.05 23.10
CA ILE A 140 -10.97 -2.69 21.83
C ILE A 140 -12.00 -2.71 20.70
N PRO A 141 -11.76 -1.96 19.62
CA PRO A 141 -12.65 -1.93 18.46
C PRO A 141 -12.77 -3.29 17.76
N ARG A 142 -13.95 -3.55 17.19
CA ARG A 142 -14.27 -4.81 16.48
C ARG A 142 -13.29 -5.16 15.36
N TYR A 143 -12.73 -4.18 14.66
CA TYR A 143 -11.81 -4.43 13.56
C TYR A 143 -10.51 -5.14 13.97
N ARG A 144 -10.23 -5.23 15.27
CA ARG A 144 -9.11 -6.02 15.82
C ARG A 144 -9.41 -7.54 15.86
N ALA A 145 -10.66 -7.95 15.59
CA ALA A 145 -11.06 -9.35 15.68
C ALA A 145 -10.24 -10.28 14.78
N LEU A 146 -9.97 -9.89 13.53
CA LEU A 146 -9.21 -10.73 12.61
C LEU A 146 -7.73 -10.83 12.99
N PHE A 147 -7.15 -9.77 13.53
CA PHE A 147 -5.79 -9.81 14.09
C PHE A 147 -5.71 -10.77 15.29
N LEU A 148 -6.67 -10.67 16.22
CA LEU A 148 -6.75 -11.59 17.36
C LEU A 148 -6.97 -13.04 16.95
N ASP A 149 -7.79 -13.26 15.93
CA ASP A 149 -8.04 -14.61 15.43
C ASP A 149 -6.84 -15.19 14.71
N SER A 150 -6.04 -14.39 14.00
CA SER A 150 -4.80 -14.86 13.39
C SER A 150 -3.78 -15.30 14.45
N LEU A 151 -3.62 -14.52 15.51
CA LEU A 151 -2.77 -14.90 16.64
C LEU A 151 -3.25 -16.16 17.34
N ALA A 152 -4.57 -16.34 17.50
CA ALA A 152 -5.14 -17.53 18.15
C ALA A 152 -4.95 -18.84 17.38
N HIS A 153 -4.44 -18.80 16.17
CA HIS A 153 -4.10 -19.98 15.35
C HIS A 153 -2.60 -20.27 15.31
N GLU A 154 -1.78 -19.49 15.99
CA GLU A 154 -0.34 -19.73 16.06
C GLU A 154 0.04 -20.82 17.06
N GLU A 155 1.20 -21.40 16.87
CA GLU A 155 1.77 -22.38 17.80
C GLU A 155 2.01 -21.71 19.16
N GLY A 156 1.52 -22.33 20.23
CA GLY A 156 1.62 -21.78 21.59
C GLY A 156 0.49 -20.81 22.00
N ALA A 157 -0.54 -20.63 21.16
CA ALA A 157 -1.66 -19.70 21.43
C ALA A 157 -2.86 -20.33 22.17
N GLU A 158 -2.69 -21.52 22.80
CA GLU A 158 -3.75 -22.22 23.51
C GLU A 158 -4.31 -21.45 24.72
N TYR A 159 -3.61 -20.41 25.15
CA TYR A 159 -4.07 -19.52 26.22
C TYR A 159 -5.21 -18.59 25.78
N ILE A 160 -5.47 -18.44 24.48
CA ILE A 160 -6.51 -17.57 23.94
C ILE A 160 -7.84 -18.33 23.87
N ARG A 161 -8.80 -17.94 24.70
CA ARG A 161 -10.17 -18.47 24.72
C ARG A 161 -11.10 -17.52 23.98
N ARG A 162 -11.78 -18.03 22.96
CA ARG A 162 -12.72 -17.28 22.12
C ARG A 162 -14.14 -17.71 22.42
N ASP A 163 -15.05 -16.77 22.71
CA ASP A 163 -16.47 -17.07 22.89
C ASP A 163 -17.17 -17.39 21.55
N THR A 164 -18.43 -17.74 21.61
CA THR A 164 -19.24 -18.08 20.43
C THR A 164 -19.48 -16.89 19.53
N ASP A 165 -19.71 -15.72 20.11
CA ASP A 165 -20.06 -14.52 19.36
C ASP A 165 -18.84 -13.96 18.62
N PHE A 166 -17.66 -14.02 19.25
CA PHE A 166 -16.39 -13.70 18.58
C PHE A 166 -16.10 -14.68 17.44
N ARG A 167 -16.27 -15.99 17.65
CA ARG A 167 -16.09 -16.98 16.58
C ARG A 167 -17.05 -16.76 15.42
N GLN A 168 -18.30 -16.40 15.73
CA GLN A 168 -19.29 -16.09 14.70
C GLN A 168 -18.92 -14.82 13.94
N LEU A 169 -18.47 -13.77 14.63
CA LEU A 169 -17.96 -12.54 14.02
C LEU A 169 -16.82 -12.85 13.02
N VAL A 170 -15.81 -13.60 13.48
CA VAL A 170 -14.66 -13.99 12.64
C VAL A 170 -15.09 -14.89 11.49
N ARG A 171 -16.00 -15.85 11.75
CA ARG A 171 -16.53 -16.73 10.71
C ARG A 171 -17.27 -15.93 9.64
N ASN A 172 -18.11 -15.00 10.02
CA ASN A 172 -18.80 -14.09 9.10
C ASN A 172 -17.82 -13.27 8.26
N MET A 173 -16.65 -12.92 8.83
CA MET A 173 -15.59 -12.19 8.14
C MET A 173 -14.74 -13.08 7.22
N ARG A 174 -14.50 -14.36 7.56
CA ARG A 174 -13.71 -15.31 6.76
C ARG A 174 -14.51 -15.98 5.65
N VAL A 175 -15.80 -16.23 5.87
CA VAL A 175 -16.71 -16.87 4.89
C VAL A 175 -17.18 -15.83 3.84
N MET A 176 -16.31 -14.89 3.47
CA MET A 176 -16.62 -13.89 2.45
C MET A 176 -16.78 -14.49 1.06
N GLU A 177 -16.16 -15.63 0.78
CA GLU A 177 -16.27 -16.34 -0.52
C GLU A 177 -17.57 -17.14 -0.64
N ASP A 178 -18.11 -17.68 0.47
CA ASP A 178 -19.34 -18.47 0.53
C ASP A 178 -20.54 -17.72 1.16
N SER A 179 -20.51 -16.37 1.13
CA SER A 179 -21.50 -15.59 1.86
C SER A 179 -22.89 -15.68 1.22
N GLU A 180 -23.92 -15.67 2.07
CA GLU A 180 -25.36 -15.69 1.77
C GLU A 180 -25.84 -14.43 0.99
N TYR A 181 -24.95 -13.48 0.63
CA TYR A 181 -25.32 -12.27 -0.10
C TYR A 181 -25.56 -12.57 -1.57
N GLU A 182 -26.82 -12.48 -1.97
CA GLU A 182 -27.23 -12.63 -3.36
C GLU A 182 -26.84 -11.39 -4.18
N VAL A 183 -26.26 -11.63 -5.34
CA VAL A 183 -25.97 -10.58 -6.32
C VAL A 183 -27.30 -10.06 -6.88
N PRO A 184 -27.46 -8.73 -7.15
CA PRO A 184 -28.63 -8.22 -7.83
C PRO A 184 -28.91 -8.97 -9.12
N LYS A 185 -30.17 -9.41 -9.32
CA LYS A 185 -30.57 -10.27 -10.46
C LYS A 185 -30.22 -9.66 -11.81
N GLU A 186 -30.31 -8.34 -11.91
CA GLU A 186 -29.98 -7.57 -13.12
C GLU A 186 -28.50 -7.68 -13.50
N LEU A 187 -27.63 -7.89 -12.53
CA LEU A 187 -26.18 -7.98 -12.72
C LEU A 187 -25.64 -9.41 -12.68
N GLU A 188 -26.45 -10.38 -12.29
CA GLU A 188 -26.00 -11.76 -12.07
C GLU A 188 -25.35 -12.41 -13.31
N GLN A 189 -25.90 -12.12 -14.51
CA GLN A 189 -25.36 -12.62 -15.77
C GLN A 189 -24.24 -11.73 -16.35
N ILE A 190 -24.13 -10.49 -15.87
CA ILE A 190 -23.13 -9.51 -16.34
C ILE A 190 -21.83 -9.64 -15.55
N MET A 191 -21.94 -9.88 -14.25
CA MET A 191 -20.78 -9.97 -13.36
C MET A 191 -20.07 -11.33 -13.49
N ARG A 192 -18.75 -11.27 -13.59
CA ARG A 192 -17.89 -12.46 -13.50
C ARG A 192 -17.80 -12.95 -12.06
N GLU A 193 -17.43 -14.21 -11.84
CA GLU A 193 -17.40 -14.82 -10.50
C GLU A 193 -16.52 -14.05 -9.51
N TYR A 194 -15.33 -13.61 -9.94
CA TYR A 194 -14.49 -12.79 -9.07
C TYR A 194 -15.13 -11.44 -8.71
N GLN A 195 -15.94 -10.84 -9.58
CA GLN A 195 -16.65 -9.59 -9.29
C GLN A 195 -17.78 -9.84 -8.27
N LYS A 196 -18.48 -10.97 -8.39
CA LYS A 196 -19.48 -11.40 -7.39
C LYS A 196 -18.84 -11.63 -6.03
N SER A 197 -17.66 -12.24 -5.99
CA SER A 197 -16.86 -12.38 -4.75
C SER A 197 -16.49 -11.01 -4.16
N GLY A 198 -16.06 -10.06 -4.98
CA GLY A 198 -15.76 -8.69 -4.52
C GLY A 198 -16.98 -7.94 -3.98
N PHE A 199 -18.14 -8.07 -4.63
CA PHE A 199 -19.41 -7.56 -4.11
C PHE A 199 -19.72 -8.15 -2.72
N ARG A 200 -19.62 -9.48 -2.55
CA ARG A 200 -19.88 -10.15 -1.28
C ARG A 200 -18.92 -9.69 -0.19
N TRP A 201 -17.64 -9.47 -0.54
CA TRP A 201 -16.64 -8.93 0.37
C TRP A 201 -16.98 -7.50 0.85
N LEU A 202 -17.41 -6.61 -0.05
CA LEU A 202 -17.87 -5.26 0.32
C LEU A 202 -19.07 -5.33 1.28
N LYS A 203 -20.04 -6.22 1.01
CA LYS A 203 -21.20 -6.46 1.87
C LYS A 203 -20.80 -6.97 3.25
N ALA A 204 -19.88 -7.93 3.30
CA ALA A 204 -19.43 -8.51 4.56
C ALA A 204 -18.67 -7.47 5.41
N LEU A 205 -17.84 -6.62 4.82
CA LEU A 205 -17.18 -5.54 5.55
C LEU A 205 -18.20 -4.53 6.09
N GLN A 206 -19.14 -4.07 5.26
CA GLN A 206 -20.18 -3.13 5.65
C GLN A 206 -21.04 -3.68 6.80
N ALA A 207 -21.52 -4.92 6.71
CA ALA A 207 -22.34 -5.56 7.74
C ALA A 207 -21.63 -5.65 9.10
N ASN A 208 -20.29 -5.70 9.10
CA ASN A 208 -19.47 -5.71 10.31
C ASN A 208 -18.98 -4.31 10.74
N GLY A 209 -19.32 -3.25 10.00
CA GLY A 209 -18.90 -1.87 10.29
C GLY A 209 -17.43 -1.60 9.98
N PHE A 210 -16.86 -2.28 8.99
CA PHE A 210 -15.47 -2.12 8.56
C PHE A 210 -15.37 -1.39 7.23
N GLY A 211 -14.28 -0.66 7.09
CA GLY A 211 -13.82 -0.17 5.79
C GLY A 211 -12.86 -1.15 5.12
N GLY A 212 -12.61 -0.95 3.81
CA GLY A 212 -11.66 -1.77 3.07
C GLY A 212 -11.19 -1.16 1.77
N ILE A 213 -10.10 -1.74 1.22
CA ILE A 213 -9.48 -1.33 -0.04
C ILE A 213 -9.80 -2.38 -1.09
N LEU A 214 -10.58 -2.03 -2.11
CA LEU A 214 -10.72 -2.85 -3.30
C LEU A 214 -9.59 -2.50 -4.27
N ALA A 215 -8.54 -3.32 -4.22
CA ALA A 215 -7.25 -3.10 -4.87
C ALA A 215 -7.05 -3.93 -6.14
N ASP A 216 -8.15 -4.37 -6.76
CA ASP A 216 -8.11 -5.11 -8.03
C ASP A 216 -7.34 -4.35 -9.10
N ASP A 217 -6.65 -5.06 -9.98
CA ASP A 217 -5.99 -4.46 -11.14
C ASP A 217 -6.97 -3.58 -11.94
N MET A 218 -6.42 -2.58 -12.61
CA MET A 218 -7.23 -1.69 -13.44
C MET A 218 -7.91 -2.47 -14.58
N GLY A 219 -9.18 -2.16 -14.83
CA GLY A 219 -9.98 -2.85 -15.85
C GLY A 219 -10.65 -4.13 -15.38
N LEU A 220 -10.51 -4.55 -14.12
CA LEU A 220 -11.26 -5.66 -13.53
C LEU A 220 -12.69 -5.30 -13.09
N GLY A 221 -13.14 -4.07 -13.35
CA GLY A 221 -14.52 -3.66 -13.09
C GLY A 221 -14.82 -3.39 -11.62
N LYS A 222 -13.93 -2.69 -10.93
CA LYS A 222 -14.17 -2.19 -9.55
C LYS A 222 -15.48 -1.40 -9.45
N THR A 223 -15.74 -0.52 -10.40
CA THR A 223 -16.96 0.29 -10.47
C THR A 223 -18.23 -0.59 -10.49
N LEU A 224 -18.23 -1.67 -11.28
CA LEU A 224 -19.38 -2.58 -11.36
C LEU A 224 -19.64 -3.32 -10.04
N GLN A 225 -18.59 -3.72 -9.34
CA GLN A 225 -18.69 -4.36 -8.01
C GLN A 225 -19.31 -3.39 -6.99
N VAL A 226 -18.91 -2.13 -7.03
CA VAL A 226 -19.47 -1.07 -6.17
C VAL A 226 -20.92 -0.75 -6.56
N ILE A 227 -21.24 -0.67 -7.85
CA ILE A 227 -22.62 -0.46 -8.30
C ILE A 227 -23.53 -1.59 -7.82
N ALA A 228 -23.08 -2.85 -7.91
CA ALA A 228 -23.81 -3.99 -7.35
C ALA A 228 -24.05 -3.84 -5.84
N PHE A 229 -23.06 -3.37 -5.08
CA PHE A 229 -23.19 -3.07 -3.67
C PHE A 229 -24.23 -1.96 -3.42
N LEU A 230 -24.18 -0.86 -4.15
CA LEU A 230 -25.12 0.25 -4.02
C LEU A 230 -26.56 -0.13 -4.38
N MET A 231 -26.78 -1.09 -5.28
CA MET A 231 -28.12 -1.60 -5.61
C MET A 231 -28.77 -2.32 -4.43
N THR A 232 -28.00 -2.92 -3.54
CA THR A 232 -28.50 -3.61 -2.35
C THR A 232 -28.61 -2.68 -1.14
N GLU A 233 -27.88 -1.57 -1.13
CA GLU A 233 -27.81 -0.59 -0.05
C GLU A 233 -28.30 0.78 -0.57
N ARG A 234 -29.61 0.90 -0.78
CA ARG A 234 -30.22 2.14 -1.29
C ARG A 234 -30.27 3.23 -0.21
N HIS A 235 -29.10 3.74 0.15
CA HIS A 235 -28.91 4.77 1.15
C HIS A 235 -28.00 5.87 0.64
N ARG A 236 -28.13 7.07 1.21
CA ARG A 236 -27.30 8.22 0.86
C ARG A 236 -25.80 7.88 0.90
N THR A 237 -25.18 7.92 -0.26
CA THR A 237 -23.76 7.57 -0.43
C THR A 237 -23.02 8.72 -1.08
N LEU A 238 -21.78 8.96 -0.64
CA LEU A 238 -20.88 9.91 -1.27
C LEU A 238 -19.78 9.17 -2.04
N ILE A 239 -19.63 9.46 -3.33
CA ILE A 239 -18.53 8.99 -4.16
C ILE A 239 -17.61 10.18 -4.44
N VAL A 240 -16.35 10.07 -4.05
CA VAL A 240 -15.30 11.06 -4.33
C VAL A 240 -14.30 10.46 -5.31
N CYS A 241 -14.15 11.09 -6.46
CA CYS A 241 -13.30 10.60 -7.53
C CYS A 241 -12.50 11.72 -8.20
N PRO A 242 -11.51 11.43 -9.06
CA PRO A 242 -10.93 12.45 -9.95
C PRO A 242 -11.99 13.15 -10.79
N ALA A 243 -11.82 14.46 -11.04
CA ALA A 243 -12.81 15.25 -11.76
C ALA A 243 -13.20 14.71 -13.15
N SER A 244 -12.29 13.97 -13.80
CA SER A 244 -12.52 13.31 -15.08
C SER A 244 -13.40 12.07 -14.99
N LEU A 245 -13.58 11.49 -13.81
CA LEU A 245 -14.36 10.26 -13.60
C LEU A 245 -15.80 10.53 -13.15
N VAL A 246 -16.15 11.76 -12.75
CA VAL A 246 -17.49 12.11 -12.25
C VAL A 246 -18.58 11.70 -13.22
N TYR A 247 -18.45 12.06 -14.51
CA TYR A 247 -19.42 11.70 -15.54
C TYR A 247 -19.38 10.21 -15.93
N ASN A 248 -18.21 9.59 -15.80
CA ASN A 248 -18.09 8.14 -16.04
C ASN A 248 -18.87 7.35 -14.98
N TRP A 249 -18.79 7.74 -13.71
CA TRP A 249 -19.57 7.14 -12.63
C TRP A 249 -21.07 7.27 -12.89
N GLN A 250 -21.53 8.47 -13.29
CA GLN A 250 -22.94 8.67 -13.66
C GLN A 250 -23.36 7.73 -14.78
N SER A 251 -22.61 7.73 -15.89
CA SER A 251 -22.92 6.92 -17.08
C SER A 251 -22.94 5.41 -16.77
N GLU A 252 -22.02 4.92 -15.93
CA GLU A 252 -21.99 3.51 -15.51
C GLU A 252 -23.17 3.17 -14.58
N ILE A 253 -23.54 4.06 -13.64
CA ILE A 253 -24.73 3.86 -12.80
C ILE A 253 -26.00 3.83 -13.65
N GLU A 254 -26.20 4.78 -14.55
CA GLU A 254 -27.37 4.83 -15.44
C GLU A 254 -27.45 3.58 -16.33
N ARG A 255 -26.31 3.05 -16.76
CA ARG A 255 -26.23 1.85 -17.60
C ARG A 255 -26.54 0.56 -16.86
N PHE A 256 -25.96 0.36 -15.67
CA PHE A 256 -25.99 -0.92 -14.96
C PHE A 256 -27.05 -0.96 -13.85
N ALA A 257 -27.44 0.20 -13.33
CA ALA A 257 -28.36 0.34 -12.22
C ALA A 257 -29.32 1.55 -12.42
N PRO A 258 -30.17 1.57 -13.45
CA PRO A 258 -31.03 2.71 -13.78
C PRO A 258 -32.05 3.07 -12.68
N GLY A 259 -32.19 2.23 -11.67
CA GLY A 259 -33.03 2.50 -10.48
C GLY A 259 -32.31 3.23 -9.35
N LEU A 260 -31.05 3.58 -9.48
CA LEU A 260 -30.30 4.41 -8.54
C LEU A 260 -30.35 5.88 -8.98
N HIS A 261 -30.18 6.80 -8.03
CA HIS A 261 -30.26 8.25 -8.25
C HIS A 261 -28.88 8.92 -8.11
N PRO A 262 -28.06 8.97 -9.19
CA PRO A 262 -26.78 9.66 -9.15
C PRO A 262 -26.98 11.18 -9.25
N VAL A 263 -26.44 11.91 -8.28
CA VAL A 263 -26.45 13.37 -8.21
C VAL A 263 -25.04 13.90 -8.37
N MET A 264 -24.74 14.53 -9.50
CA MET A 264 -23.43 15.13 -9.74
C MET A 264 -23.31 16.48 -9.05
N VAL A 265 -22.51 16.54 -8.00
CA VAL A 265 -22.22 17.79 -7.28
C VAL A 265 -21.14 18.59 -8.02
N THR A 266 -21.57 19.27 -9.10
CA THR A 266 -20.73 20.06 -10.01
C THR A 266 -21.37 21.42 -10.30
N GLY A 267 -20.73 22.28 -11.08
CA GLY A 267 -21.22 23.63 -11.42
C GLY A 267 -20.64 24.70 -10.51
N ASP A 268 -21.39 25.81 -10.31
CA ASP A 268 -20.99 26.90 -9.42
C ASP A 268 -21.19 26.55 -7.92
N ALA A 269 -20.64 27.36 -7.04
CA ALA A 269 -20.65 27.08 -5.60
C ALA A 269 -22.06 27.06 -4.99
N ALA A 270 -22.97 27.91 -5.48
CA ALA A 270 -24.34 27.98 -4.98
C ALA A 270 -25.14 26.75 -5.40
N SER A 271 -24.98 26.31 -6.66
CA SER A 271 -25.61 25.09 -7.19
C SER A 271 -25.12 23.85 -6.44
N ARG A 272 -23.81 23.72 -6.20
CA ARG A 272 -23.26 22.59 -5.46
C ARG A 272 -23.76 22.54 -4.02
N LYS A 273 -23.81 23.68 -3.33
CA LYS A 273 -24.38 23.76 -1.97
C LYS A 273 -25.83 23.28 -1.95
N ARG A 274 -26.66 23.76 -2.85
CA ARG A 274 -28.06 23.37 -2.97
C ARG A 274 -28.21 21.88 -3.23
N LEU A 275 -27.41 21.30 -4.14
CA LEU A 275 -27.45 19.87 -4.44
C LEU A 275 -27.15 18.99 -3.22
N VAL A 276 -26.25 19.43 -2.34
CA VAL A 276 -25.96 18.71 -1.09
C VAL A 276 -27.09 18.87 -0.09
N GLU A 277 -27.61 20.10 0.11
CA GLU A 277 -28.67 20.39 1.07
C GLU A 277 -30.02 19.75 0.71
N GLU A 278 -30.36 19.68 -0.58
CA GLU A 278 -31.60 19.09 -1.08
C GLU A 278 -31.51 17.58 -1.29
N SER A 279 -30.32 16.96 -1.09
CA SER A 279 -30.13 15.52 -1.31
C SER A 279 -30.98 14.67 -0.36
N THR A 280 -31.56 13.62 -0.90
CA THR A 280 -32.40 12.66 -0.16
C THR A 280 -31.58 11.49 0.37
N ASP A 281 -32.19 10.67 1.25
CA ASP A 281 -31.52 9.49 1.81
C ASP A 281 -31.30 8.35 0.78
N MET A 282 -31.78 8.53 -0.44
CA MET A 282 -31.63 7.55 -1.55
C MET A 282 -30.61 7.99 -2.59
N ASP A 283 -30.05 9.20 -2.46
CA ASP A 283 -29.19 9.78 -3.49
C ASP A 283 -27.74 9.31 -3.37
N ILE A 284 -27.11 9.14 -4.54
CA ILE A 284 -25.68 8.88 -4.66
C ILE A 284 -25.01 10.16 -5.14
N LEU A 285 -24.41 10.90 -4.20
CA LEU A 285 -23.71 12.13 -4.52
C LEU A 285 -22.34 11.80 -5.08
N ILE A 286 -22.01 12.37 -6.25
CA ILE A 286 -20.74 12.17 -6.92
C ILE A 286 -20.03 13.51 -7.06
N THR A 287 -18.84 13.62 -6.48
CA THR A 287 -18.03 14.83 -6.53
C THR A 287 -16.56 14.55 -6.78
N SER A 288 -15.77 15.59 -7.03
CA SER A 288 -14.33 15.44 -7.18
C SER A 288 -13.57 15.84 -5.91
N TYR A 289 -12.34 15.28 -5.72
CA TYR A 289 -11.46 15.68 -4.63
C TYR A 289 -11.24 17.19 -4.55
N ASP A 290 -11.15 17.85 -5.72
CA ASP A 290 -10.94 19.30 -5.78
C ASP A 290 -12.16 20.12 -5.38
N LEU A 291 -13.35 19.66 -5.68
CA LEU A 291 -14.59 20.30 -5.27
C LEU A 291 -14.88 20.02 -3.80
N LEU A 292 -14.72 18.77 -3.35
CA LEU A 292 -14.94 18.41 -1.95
C LEU A 292 -14.10 19.28 -0.99
N LYS A 293 -12.80 19.43 -1.27
CA LYS A 293 -11.93 20.26 -0.41
C LYS A 293 -12.30 21.75 -0.36
N ARG A 294 -12.97 22.26 -1.40
CA ARG A 294 -13.46 23.65 -1.45
C ARG A 294 -14.76 23.83 -0.67
N ASP A 295 -15.61 22.81 -0.74
CA ASP A 295 -16.99 22.87 -0.29
C ASP A 295 -17.24 22.04 0.98
N ILE A 296 -16.18 21.64 1.69
CA ILE A 296 -16.29 20.69 2.82
C ILE A 296 -17.32 21.12 3.88
N THR A 297 -17.47 22.41 4.11
CA THR A 297 -18.44 22.96 5.05
C THR A 297 -19.89 22.70 4.66
N ASN A 298 -20.19 22.44 3.39
CA ASN A 298 -21.55 22.09 2.95
C ASN A 298 -21.94 20.68 3.38
N TYR A 299 -20.97 19.84 3.73
CA TYR A 299 -21.18 18.42 4.09
C TYR A 299 -21.20 18.19 5.60
N GLU A 300 -20.89 19.19 6.45
CA GLU A 300 -20.74 19.05 7.91
C GLU A 300 -22.01 18.50 8.60
N ASN A 301 -23.19 18.82 8.08
CA ASN A 301 -24.48 18.38 8.65
C ASN A 301 -25.11 17.20 7.88
N THR A 302 -24.37 16.58 6.96
CA THR A 302 -24.88 15.47 6.15
C THR A 302 -24.23 14.17 6.60
N GLU A 303 -25.07 13.22 7.01
CA GLU A 303 -24.63 11.87 7.32
C GLU A 303 -24.77 10.98 6.08
N PHE A 304 -23.73 10.22 5.79
CA PHE A 304 -23.71 9.26 4.71
C PHE A 304 -23.69 7.83 5.26
N PHE A 305 -24.45 6.97 4.66
CA PHE A 305 -24.37 5.54 4.92
C PHE A 305 -22.99 5.00 4.54
N CYS A 306 -22.49 5.41 3.38
CA CYS A 306 -21.19 5.00 2.88
C CYS A 306 -20.47 6.17 2.17
N GLU A 307 -19.15 6.24 2.35
CA GLU A 307 -18.26 7.09 1.56
C GLU A 307 -17.29 6.22 0.77
N ILE A 308 -17.19 6.47 -0.53
CA ILE A 308 -16.37 5.69 -1.46
C ILE A 308 -15.37 6.62 -2.15
N LEU A 309 -14.09 6.33 -1.99
CA LEU A 309 -13.03 7.03 -2.71
C LEU A 309 -12.60 6.22 -3.91
N ASP A 310 -12.73 6.78 -5.10
CA ASP A 310 -12.15 6.20 -6.31
C ASP A 310 -10.78 6.83 -6.60
N GLU A 311 -9.83 6.03 -7.07
CA GLU A 311 -8.42 6.38 -7.20
C GLU A 311 -7.87 6.92 -5.87
N ALA A 312 -8.00 6.13 -4.80
CA ALA A 312 -7.68 6.55 -3.43
C ALA A 312 -6.22 6.98 -3.20
N GLN A 313 -5.30 6.74 -4.15
CA GLN A 313 -3.95 7.31 -4.11
C GLN A 313 -3.95 8.87 -4.09
N PHE A 314 -5.05 9.53 -4.38
CA PHE A 314 -5.18 10.99 -4.20
C PHE A 314 -5.04 11.44 -2.75
N ILE A 315 -5.28 10.54 -1.79
CA ILE A 315 -5.14 10.80 -0.35
C ILE A 315 -3.91 10.12 0.28
N LYS A 316 -2.99 9.59 -0.51
CA LYS A 316 -1.78 8.91 -0.03
C LYS A 316 -0.87 9.77 0.88
N ASN A 317 -0.96 11.07 0.77
CA ASN A 317 -0.28 11.99 1.68
C ASN A 317 -1.30 12.61 2.65
N GLN A 318 -1.22 12.21 3.92
CA GLN A 318 -2.09 12.67 5.01
C GLN A 318 -2.12 14.19 5.22
N SER A 319 -1.05 14.91 4.84
CA SER A 319 -0.94 16.35 5.05
C SER A 319 -1.72 17.16 4.01
N THR A 320 -2.18 16.56 2.92
CA THR A 320 -2.91 17.26 1.86
C THR A 320 -4.30 17.70 2.29
N GLN A 321 -4.79 18.78 1.69
CA GLN A 321 -6.15 19.25 1.94
C GLN A 321 -7.21 18.22 1.52
N ALA A 322 -6.96 17.46 0.45
CA ALA A 322 -7.86 16.40 0.01
C ALA A 322 -7.98 15.28 1.05
N ALA A 323 -6.83 14.79 1.59
CA ALA A 323 -6.84 13.78 2.64
C ALA A 323 -7.55 14.25 3.93
N ARG A 324 -7.43 15.53 4.28
CA ARG A 324 -8.15 16.10 5.43
C ARG A 324 -9.65 16.23 5.17
N ALA A 325 -10.04 16.67 3.97
CA ALA A 325 -11.44 16.87 3.62
C ALA A 325 -12.23 15.57 3.67
N VAL A 326 -11.73 14.48 3.04
CA VAL A 326 -12.43 13.18 3.06
C VAL A 326 -12.59 12.62 4.48
N LYS A 327 -11.64 12.89 5.38
CA LYS A 327 -11.71 12.44 6.78
C LYS A 327 -12.74 13.21 7.62
N MET A 328 -13.16 14.40 7.18
CA MET A 328 -14.18 15.21 7.86
C MET A 328 -15.61 14.76 7.53
N ILE A 329 -15.81 13.95 6.50
CA ILE A 329 -17.12 13.44 6.11
C ILE A 329 -17.62 12.45 7.19
N HIS A 330 -18.89 12.60 7.58
CA HIS A 330 -19.57 11.68 8.48
C HIS A 330 -20.18 10.52 7.68
N ALA A 331 -19.54 9.36 7.72
CA ALA A 331 -19.98 8.16 7.02
C ALA A 331 -19.92 6.93 7.93
N GLY A 332 -20.94 6.07 7.84
CA GLY A 332 -21.01 4.82 8.62
C GLY A 332 -19.97 3.79 8.16
N THR A 333 -19.72 3.71 6.87
CA THR A 333 -18.71 2.80 6.27
C THR A 333 -17.90 3.56 5.23
N ARG A 334 -16.64 3.19 5.06
CA ARG A 334 -15.74 3.82 4.11
C ARG A 334 -15.02 2.79 3.25
N PHE A 335 -15.03 2.99 1.93
CA PHE A 335 -14.29 2.15 0.99
C PHE A 335 -13.32 2.97 0.16
N ALA A 336 -12.20 2.35 -0.20
CA ALA A 336 -11.20 2.92 -1.09
C ALA A 336 -11.02 2.01 -2.30
N LEU A 337 -11.11 2.58 -3.51
CA LEU A 337 -10.86 1.88 -4.76
C LEU A 337 -9.55 2.39 -5.34
N THR A 338 -8.64 1.48 -5.64
CA THR A 338 -7.37 1.84 -6.26
C THR A 338 -6.78 0.60 -6.94
N GLY A 339 -6.03 0.76 -8.03
CA GLY A 339 -5.21 -0.32 -8.58
C GLY A 339 -3.86 -0.45 -7.86
N THR A 340 -3.49 0.59 -7.08
CA THR A 340 -2.17 0.70 -6.44
C THR A 340 -2.34 1.28 -5.03
N PRO A 341 -2.65 0.45 -4.02
CA PRO A 341 -2.85 0.91 -2.64
C PRO A 341 -1.57 1.46 -2.01
N MET A 342 -0.43 1.10 -2.55
CA MET A 342 0.89 1.62 -2.19
C MET A 342 1.73 1.76 -3.46
N GLU A 343 2.31 2.94 -3.69
CA GLU A 343 3.16 3.22 -4.85
C GLU A 343 4.64 3.36 -4.48
N ASN A 344 4.92 4.03 -3.37
CA ASN A 344 6.30 4.40 -3.02
C ASN A 344 6.67 4.21 -1.55
N ARG A 345 5.73 4.26 -0.62
CA ARG A 345 6.01 4.30 0.84
C ARG A 345 4.89 3.67 1.65
N LEU A 346 5.25 3.05 2.78
CA LEU A 346 4.29 2.52 3.75
C LEU A 346 3.37 3.60 4.34
N SER A 347 3.85 4.84 4.45
CA SER A 347 3.03 5.99 4.88
C SER A 347 1.85 6.29 3.94
N GLU A 348 1.90 5.89 2.68
CA GLU A 348 0.77 6.00 1.75
C GLU A 348 -0.36 5.04 2.14
N LEU A 349 -0.01 3.81 2.46
CA LEU A 349 -0.93 2.79 2.97
C LEU A 349 -1.53 3.22 4.31
N TRP A 350 -0.69 3.73 5.23
CA TRP A 350 -1.16 4.28 6.50
C TRP A 350 -2.21 5.37 6.30
N SER A 351 -2.01 6.30 5.36
CA SER A 351 -2.95 7.40 5.10
C SER A 351 -4.32 6.91 4.64
N ILE A 352 -4.36 5.85 3.82
CA ILE A 352 -5.61 5.23 3.36
C ILE A 352 -6.29 4.50 4.53
N PHE A 353 -5.56 3.74 5.34
CA PHE A 353 -6.15 3.06 6.50
C PHE A 353 -6.64 4.03 7.58
N ASP A 354 -5.97 5.16 7.78
CA ASP A 354 -6.43 6.21 8.70
C ASP A 354 -7.72 6.89 8.21
N TYR A 355 -7.97 6.90 6.89
CA TYR A 355 -9.25 7.27 6.32
C TYR A 355 -10.31 6.19 6.56
N LEU A 356 -10.01 4.93 6.24
CA LEU A 356 -10.95 3.80 6.33
C LEU A 356 -11.40 3.50 7.77
N MET A 357 -10.43 3.39 8.66
CA MET A 357 -10.59 2.97 10.06
C MET A 357 -9.59 3.75 10.94
N PRO A 358 -9.95 4.97 11.39
CA PRO A 358 -9.05 5.81 12.17
C PRO A 358 -8.46 5.09 13.38
N GLY A 359 -7.12 5.17 13.52
CA GLY A 359 -6.38 4.50 14.61
C GLY A 359 -6.11 3.00 14.40
N PHE A 360 -6.55 2.41 13.30
CA PHE A 360 -6.29 0.99 13.00
C PHE A 360 -4.78 0.68 12.89
N LEU A 361 -4.05 1.48 12.14
CA LEU A 361 -2.58 1.40 12.04
C LEU A 361 -1.89 2.43 12.93
N TYR A 362 -2.44 2.69 14.12
CA TYR A 362 -1.89 3.64 15.11
C TYR A 362 -1.88 5.11 14.67
N GLY A 363 -1.39 6.00 15.54
CA GLY A 363 -1.05 7.37 15.14
C GLY A 363 0.19 7.37 14.24
N TYR A 364 0.28 8.34 13.30
CA TYR A 364 1.36 8.36 12.29
C TYR A 364 2.78 8.32 12.89
N LYS A 365 3.02 9.02 14.00
CA LYS A 365 4.33 9.01 14.65
C LYS A 365 4.73 7.61 15.09
N GLN A 366 3.80 6.90 15.70
CA GLN A 366 4.02 5.57 16.23
C GLN A 366 4.12 4.54 15.10
N PHE A 367 3.26 4.61 14.07
CA PHE A 367 3.39 3.80 12.86
C PHE A 367 4.78 3.93 12.22
N LYS A 368 5.31 5.16 12.18
CA LYS A 368 6.65 5.41 11.65
C LYS A 368 7.74 4.78 12.51
N GLU A 369 7.64 4.89 13.84
CA GLU A 369 8.66 4.40 14.78
C GLU A 369 8.62 2.86 14.92
N GLU A 370 7.43 2.24 14.93
CA GLU A 370 7.26 0.82 15.25
C GLU A 370 7.05 -0.08 14.01
N ILE A 371 6.69 0.48 12.86
CA ILE A 371 6.41 -0.28 11.64
C ILE A 371 7.25 0.21 10.47
N GLU A 372 7.13 1.49 10.07
CA GLU A 372 7.79 1.98 8.85
C GLU A 372 9.31 1.94 8.96
N ALA A 373 9.92 2.50 10.02
CA ALA A 373 11.37 2.52 10.19
C ALA A 373 11.98 1.12 10.40
N PRO A 374 11.44 0.21 11.25
CA PRO A 374 11.93 -1.16 11.33
C PRO A 374 11.90 -1.89 9.99
N ILE A 375 10.81 -1.80 9.25
CA ILE A 375 10.69 -2.46 7.95
C ILE A 375 11.67 -1.88 6.93
N VAL A 376 11.73 -0.53 6.83
CA VAL A 376 12.44 0.18 5.78
C VAL A 376 13.93 0.30 6.04
N GLU A 377 14.33 0.60 7.29
CA GLU A 377 15.74 0.88 7.65
C GLU A 377 16.46 -0.35 8.22
N GLN A 378 15.72 -1.28 8.84
CA GLN A 378 16.27 -2.44 9.53
C GLN A 378 15.93 -3.77 8.84
N GLN A 379 15.08 -3.76 7.80
CA GLN A 379 14.60 -4.95 7.08
C GLN A 379 13.97 -5.98 8.05
N ASP A 380 13.24 -5.49 9.05
CA ASP A 380 12.61 -6.31 10.08
C ASP A 380 11.43 -7.11 9.52
N GLN A 381 11.64 -8.42 9.37
CA GLN A 381 10.64 -9.36 8.82
C GLN A 381 9.45 -9.56 9.77
N ASP A 382 9.66 -9.46 11.07
CA ASP A 382 8.57 -9.64 12.05
C ASP A 382 7.62 -8.44 12.01
N ALA A 383 8.18 -7.23 11.93
CA ALA A 383 7.36 -6.03 11.75
C ALA A 383 6.57 -6.07 10.43
N MET A 384 7.19 -6.61 9.35
CA MET A 384 6.53 -6.81 8.07
C MET A 384 5.39 -7.83 8.17
N MET A 385 5.63 -8.99 8.75
CA MET A 385 4.59 -10.01 8.93
C MET A 385 3.44 -9.50 9.79
N ARG A 386 3.75 -8.78 10.87
CA ARG A 386 2.75 -8.14 11.73
C ARG A 386 1.86 -7.17 10.95
N LEU A 387 2.45 -6.25 10.20
CA LEU A 387 1.70 -5.33 9.35
C LEU A 387 0.81 -6.09 8.37
N ARG A 388 1.37 -7.07 7.67
CA ARG A 388 0.66 -7.88 6.68
C ARG A 388 -0.55 -8.60 7.28
N ARG A 389 -0.41 -9.24 8.44
CA ARG A 389 -1.53 -9.88 9.15
C ARG A 389 -2.65 -8.90 9.50
N MET A 390 -2.28 -7.68 9.88
CA MET A 390 -3.27 -6.64 10.20
C MET A 390 -4.07 -6.21 8.98
N ILE A 391 -3.43 -5.94 7.84
CA ILE A 391 -4.05 -5.30 6.68
C ILE A 391 -4.72 -6.27 5.70
N THR A 392 -4.21 -7.50 5.56
CA THR A 392 -4.69 -8.48 4.56
C THR A 392 -6.22 -8.67 4.55
N PRO A 393 -6.93 -8.76 5.68
CA PRO A 393 -8.38 -8.94 5.67
C PRO A 393 -9.16 -7.77 5.06
N PHE A 394 -8.56 -6.59 5.02
CA PHE A 394 -9.17 -5.34 4.58
C PHE A 394 -8.69 -4.87 3.21
N ILE A 395 -7.91 -5.70 2.52
CA ILE A 395 -7.44 -5.44 1.16
C ILE A 395 -7.83 -6.61 0.27
N LEU A 396 -8.69 -6.37 -0.69
CA LEU A 396 -8.98 -7.34 -1.74
C LEU A 396 -8.22 -6.94 -3.00
N ARG A 397 -7.18 -7.71 -3.34
CA ARG A 397 -6.34 -7.48 -4.53
C ARG A 397 -6.34 -8.73 -5.40
N ARG A 398 -6.69 -8.58 -6.66
CA ARG A 398 -6.63 -9.64 -7.67
C ARG A 398 -5.92 -9.11 -8.90
N LEU A 399 -5.05 -9.93 -9.46
CA LEU A 399 -4.32 -9.60 -10.67
C LEU A 399 -5.10 -10.09 -11.89
N LYS A 400 -5.00 -9.37 -13.01
CA LYS A 400 -5.65 -9.78 -14.28
C LYS A 400 -5.30 -11.21 -14.67
N LYS A 401 -4.03 -11.59 -14.56
CA LYS A 401 -3.53 -12.93 -14.88
C LYS A 401 -4.16 -14.07 -14.05
N GLU A 402 -4.69 -13.74 -12.87
CA GLU A 402 -5.29 -14.72 -11.96
C GLU A 402 -6.77 -14.96 -12.25
N VAL A 403 -7.48 -13.91 -12.70
CA VAL A 403 -8.95 -13.94 -12.80
C VAL A 403 -9.50 -13.82 -14.23
N LEU A 404 -8.67 -13.47 -15.21
CA LEU A 404 -9.05 -13.29 -16.61
C LEU A 404 -8.23 -14.21 -17.52
N ALA A 405 -8.54 -15.50 -17.51
CA ALA A 405 -7.92 -16.46 -18.43
C ALA A 405 -8.19 -16.14 -19.93
N ASP A 406 -9.26 -15.41 -20.21
CA ASP A 406 -9.66 -15.04 -21.58
C ASP A 406 -9.03 -13.74 -22.09
N LEU A 407 -8.29 -12.99 -21.23
CA LEU A 407 -7.62 -11.76 -21.66
C LEU A 407 -6.35 -12.13 -22.41
N PRO A 408 -6.12 -11.62 -23.64
CA PRO A 408 -4.88 -11.85 -24.34
C PRO A 408 -3.64 -11.41 -23.53
N ASP A 409 -2.51 -12.02 -23.80
CA ASP A 409 -1.26 -11.69 -23.12
C ASP A 409 -0.86 -10.22 -23.33
N LYS A 410 -0.13 -9.69 -22.36
CA LYS A 410 0.55 -8.41 -22.44
C LYS A 410 2.06 -8.65 -22.51
N LEU A 411 2.66 -8.27 -23.63
CA LEU A 411 4.09 -8.34 -23.85
C LEU A 411 4.72 -6.97 -23.59
N GLU A 412 5.72 -6.90 -22.73
CA GLU A 412 6.45 -5.66 -22.45
C GLU A 412 7.91 -5.79 -22.89
N GLU A 413 8.37 -4.83 -23.65
CA GLU A 413 9.74 -4.81 -24.17
C GLU A 413 10.38 -3.43 -23.98
N ALA A 414 11.60 -3.40 -23.44
CA ALA A 414 12.41 -2.20 -23.39
C ALA A 414 13.26 -2.10 -24.66
N VAL A 415 13.05 -1.05 -25.44
CA VAL A 415 13.77 -0.79 -26.69
C VAL A 415 14.79 0.32 -26.47
N TYR A 416 16.06 0.00 -26.68
CA TYR A 416 17.18 0.88 -26.34
C TYR A 416 17.66 1.67 -27.55
N ALA A 417 17.51 3.00 -27.49
CA ALA A 417 18.03 3.92 -28.50
C ALA A 417 19.42 4.41 -28.11
N ARG A 418 20.38 4.31 -29.01
CA ARG A 418 21.70 4.95 -28.84
C ARG A 418 21.65 6.38 -29.33
N MET A 419 22.02 7.32 -28.46
CA MET A 419 22.11 8.73 -28.86
C MET A 419 23.09 8.95 -29.99
N GLU A 420 22.78 9.88 -30.89
CA GLU A 420 23.70 10.40 -31.84
C GLU A 420 24.79 11.26 -31.15
N GLU A 421 25.94 11.45 -31.86
CA GLU A 421 27.12 12.04 -31.26
C GLU A 421 26.86 13.44 -30.67
N GLU A 422 26.16 14.32 -31.38
CA GLU A 422 25.80 15.66 -30.89
C GLU A 422 24.85 15.61 -29.68
N GLN A 423 23.86 14.73 -29.73
CA GLN A 423 22.92 14.51 -28.60
C GLN A 423 23.67 14.00 -27.38
N GLN A 424 24.59 13.05 -27.56
CA GLN A 424 25.41 12.47 -26.49
C GLN A 424 26.33 13.51 -25.84
N GLN A 425 26.95 14.38 -26.64
CA GLN A 425 27.80 15.47 -26.14
C GLN A 425 27.00 16.45 -25.27
N LEU A 426 25.82 16.87 -25.73
CA LEU A 426 24.92 17.73 -24.95
C LEU A 426 24.45 17.06 -23.63
N TYR A 427 24.09 15.79 -23.69
CA TYR A 427 23.72 15.02 -22.50
C TYR A 427 24.86 14.97 -21.49
N THR A 428 26.07 14.58 -21.93
CA THR A 428 27.26 14.46 -21.09
C THR A 428 27.65 15.79 -20.44
N ALA A 429 27.60 16.90 -21.19
CA ALA A 429 27.88 18.23 -20.67
C ALA A 429 26.89 18.62 -19.52
N ASN A 430 25.60 18.32 -19.71
CA ASN A 430 24.59 18.61 -18.67
C ASN A 430 24.75 17.69 -17.44
N VAL A 431 25.11 16.42 -17.62
CA VAL A 431 25.44 15.51 -16.50
C VAL A 431 26.63 16.04 -15.70
N GLN A 432 27.71 16.49 -16.38
CA GLN A 432 28.87 17.05 -15.70
C GLN A 432 28.52 18.33 -14.90
N ASN A 433 27.68 19.18 -15.45
CA ASN A 433 27.19 20.37 -14.74
C ASN A 433 26.41 19.98 -13.48
N LEU A 434 25.50 19.03 -13.59
CA LEU A 434 24.71 18.56 -12.46
C LEU A 434 25.60 17.91 -11.38
N LYS A 435 26.58 17.10 -11.77
CA LYS A 435 27.58 16.53 -10.84
C LYS A 435 28.38 17.62 -10.10
N ARG A 436 28.80 18.68 -10.78
CA ARG A 436 29.50 19.83 -10.15
C ARG A 436 28.60 20.52 -9.12
N LEU A 437 27.31 20.70 -9.44
CA LEU A 437 26.34 21.29 -8.53
C LEU A 437 26.14 20.43 -7.27
N LEU A 438 26.12 19.10 -7.41
CA LEU A 438 25.92 18.16 -6.29
C LEU A 438 27.17 18.02 -5.40
N ASN A 439 28.37 17.96 -5.99
CA ASN A 439 29.62 17.72 -5.26
C ASN A 439 30.06 18.89 -4.37
N GLY A 440 29.55 20.09 -4.57
CA GLY A 440 29.89 21.28 -3.78
C GLY A 440 28.89 21.60 -2.64
N GLN A 441 27.90 20.75 -2.34
CA GLN A 441 26.81 21.09 -1.42
C GLN A 441 26.84 20.30 -0.12
N THR A 442 26.49 20.97 0.99
CA THR A 442 26.12 20.32 2.27
C THR A 442 24.68 19.82 2.21
N ASP A 443 24.28 18.90 3.11
CA ASP A 443 22.91 18.35 3.17
C ASP A 443 21.83 19.45 3.38
N ALA A 444 22.17 20.52 4.09
CA ALA A 444 21.28 21.67 4.25
C ALA A 444 21.06 22.42 2.92
N GLN A 445 22.13 22.66 2.17
CA GLN A 445 22.08 23.29 0.86
C GLN A 445 21.40 22.39 -0.19
N PHE A 446 21.56 21.07 -0.08
CA PHE A 446 20.85 20.10 -0.91
C PHE A 446 19.33 20.19 -0.72
N ARG A 447 18.84 20.31 0.53
CA ARG A 447 17.41 20.46 0.81
C ARG A 447 16.85 21.78 0.25
N GLU A 448 17.60 22.85 0.35
CA GLU A 448 17.21 24.16 -0.17
C GLU A 448 17.13 24.20 -1.70
N LYS A 449 18.08 23.52 -2.39
CA LYS A 449 18.16 23.50 -3.86
C LYS A 449 17.45 22.33 -4.53
N LYS A 450 16.69 21.53 -3.80
CA LYS A 450 16.00 20.33 -4.31
C LYS A 450 15.15 20.61 -5.55
N LEU A 451 14.46 21.74 -5.60
CA LEU A 451 13.66 22.14 -6.78
C LEU A 451 14.53 22.40 -8.02
N GLN A 452 15.69 23.03 -7.85
CA GLN A 452 16.64 23.26 -8.93
C GLN A 452 17.20 21.94 -9.46
N LEU A 453 17.56 21.01 -8.57
CA LEU A 453 18.05 19.69 -8.96
C LEU A 453 17.00 18.89 -9.73
N LEU A 454 15.73 18.94 -9.32
CA LEU A 454 14.63 18.30 -10.05
C LEU A 454 14.41 18.91 -11.44
N ALA A 455 14.61 20.22 -11.59
CA ALA A 455 14.54 20.89 -12.88
C ALA A 455 15.69 20.42 -13.82
N GLU A 456 16.91 20.29 -13.30
CA GLU A 456 18.05 19.78 -14.09
C GLU A 456 17.88 18.29 -14.48
N LEU A 457 17.34 17.45 -13.59
CA LEU A 457 16.98 16.07 -13.93
C LEU A 457 15.90 16.00 -15.02
N THR A 458 14.91 16.90 -14.96
CA THR A 458 13.89 17.02 -16.01
C THR A 458 14.53 17.43 -17.35
N ARG A 459 15.47 18.35 -17.31
CA ARG A 459 16.24 18.79 -18.50
C ARG A 459 17.05 17.65 -19.12
N LEU A 460 17.73 16.84 -18.31
CA LEU A 460 18.43 15.63 -18.79
C LEU A 460 17.48 14.68 -19.52
N ARG A 461 16.30 14.43 -18.97
CA ARG A 461 15.28 13.57 -19.59
C ARG A 461 14.73 14.16 -20.89
N GLN A 462 14.55 15.48 -20.95
CA GLN A 462 14.17 16.16 -22.19
C GLN A 462 15.24 15.99 -23.27
N ILE A 463 16.54 16.08 -22.92
CA ILE A 463 17.65 15.84 -23.85
C ILE A 463 17.64 14.37 -24.32
N CYS A 464 17.31 13.40 -23.45
CA CYS A 464 17.12 12.00 -23.85
C CYS A 464 16.01 11.83 -24.89
N CYS A 465 14.91 12.58 -24.75
CA CYS A 465 13.81 12.55 -25.72
C CYS A 465 14.18 13.21 -27.03
N ASN A 466 14.53 14.49 -26.97
CA ASN A 466 14.98 15.29 -28.10
C ASN A 466 15.64 16.58 -27.59
N PRO A 467 16.89 16.91 -27.96
CA PRO A 467 17.54 18.14 -27.52
C PRO A 467 16.81 19.42 -27.90
N LEU A 468 15.97 19.43 -28.93
CA LEU A 468 15.09 20.56 -29.27
C LEU A 468 14.16 21.00 -28.14
N LEU A 469 13.85 20.13 -27.19
CA LEU A 469 13.02 20.48 -26.03
C LEU A 469 13.72 21.43 -25.05
N VAL A 470 15.05 21.56 -25.18
CA VAL A 470 15.92 22.36 -24.31
C VAL A 470 16.69 23.42 -25.09
N TYR A 471 17.07 23.12 -26.32
CA TYR A 471 17.92 23.96 -27.18
C TYR A 471 17.19 24.24 -28.50
N GLU A 472 16.58 25.41 -28.64
CA GLU A 472 15.76 25.79 -29.79
C GLU A 472 16.49 25.75 -31.13
N ASN A 473 17.82 25.93 -31.11
CA ASN A 473 18.66 25.94 -32.31
C ASN A 473 19.30 24.58 -32.66
N TYR A 474 18.93 23.51 -31.97
CA TYR A 474 19.44 22.17 -32.22
C TYR A 474 18.97 21.68 -33.60
N LYS A 475 19.91 21.17 -34.40
CA LYS A 475 19.67 20.66 -35.77
C LYS A 475 20.07 19.20 -35.97
N GLY A 476 20.64 18.57 -34.93
CA GLY A 476 21.01 17.16 -34.97
C GLY A 476 19.84 16.22 -34.91
N GLY A 477 20.09 14.94 -35.05
CA GLY A 477 19.11 13.88 -34.93
C GLY A 477 18.71 13.60 -33.49
N ALA A 478 17.59 12.88 -33.31
CA ALA A 478 17.10 12.41 -32.01
C ALA A 478 16.74 10.93 -32.12
N ALA A 479 17.64 10.07 -31.65
CA ALA A 479 17.56 8.62 -31.85
C ALA A 479 16.20 8.00 -31.41
N LYS A 480 15.63 8.46 -30.30
CA LYS A 480 14.31 7.97 -29.86
C LYS A 480 13.16 8.41 -30.77
N LEU A 481 13.26 9.60 -31.37
CA LEU A 481 12.25 10.07 -32.32
C LEU A 481 12.25 9.19 -33.58
N GLU A 482 13.41 8.95 -34.16
CA GLU A 482 13.54 8.10 -35.36
C GLU A 482 13.10 6.67 -35.07
N MET A 483 13.50 6.09 -33.94
CA MET A 483 13.06 4.76 -33.51
C MET A 483 11.53 4.70 -33.30
N CYS A 484 10.93 5.73 -32.72
CA CYS A 484 9.48 5.80 -32.54
C CYS A 484 8.76 5.83 -33.90
N MET A 485 9.26 6.64 -34.85
CA MET A 485 8.68 6.72 -36.20
C MET A 485 8.80 5.39 -36.93
N GLU A 486 9.91 4.70 -36.80
CA GLU A 486 10.10 3.35 -37.37
C GLU A 486 9.08 2.35 -36.80
N LEU A 487 8.89 2.34 -35.47
CA LEU A 487 7.87 1.50 -34.84
C LEU A 487 6.46 1.87 -35.29
N LEU A 488 6.15 3.16 -35.47
CA LEU A 488 4.85 3.60 -36.00
C LEU A 488 4.60 3.08 -37.42
N HIS A 489 5.58 3.21 -38.33
CA HIS A 489 5.46 2.71 -39.69
C HIS A 489 5.22 1.20 -39.73
N ASN A 490 6.06 0.42 -39.03
CA ASN A 490 5.95 -1.02 -38.98
C ASN A 490 4.60 -1.47 -38.44
N ALA A 491 4.10 -0.79 -37.39
CA ALA A 491 2.82 -1.12 -36.78
C ALA A 491 1.63 -0.73 -37.68
N ILE A 492 1.67 0.41 -38.36
CA ILE A 492 0.62 0.85 -39.31
C ILE A 492 0.56 -0.11 -40.50
N GLU A 493 1.71 -0.50 -41.07
CA GLU A 493 1.78 -1.51 -42.14
C GLU A 493 1.22 -2.86 -41.69
N GLY A 494 1.39 -3.22 -40.41
CA GLY A 494 0.80 -4.40 -39.79
C GLY A 494 -0.70 -4.30 -39.52
N GLY A 495 -1.32 -3.15 -39.74
CA GLY A 495 -2.75 -2.91 -39.46
C GLY A 495 -3.07 -2.73 -37.99
N HIS A 496 -2.09 -2.39 -37.16
CA HIS A 496 -2.24 -2.18 -35.72
C HIS A 496 -2.69 -0.75 -35.37
N LYS A 497 -3.37 -0.60 -34.23
CA LYS A 497 -3.67 0.69 -33.62
C LYS A 497 -2.76 0.98 -32.45
N ILE A 498 -2.19 2.18 -32.42
CA ILE A 498 -1.04 2.52 -31.58
C ILE A 498 -1.38 3.67 -30.65
N LEU A 499 -1.08 3.52 -29.36
CA LEU A 499 -1.04 4.63 -28.40
C LEU A 499 0.39 5.02 -28.11
N VAL A 500 0.69 6.30 -28.22
CA VAL A 500 2.01 6.84 -27.85
C VAL A 500 1.84 7.76 -26.65
N PHE A 501 2.46 7.40 -25.54
CA PHE A 501 2.43 8.18 -24.31
C PHE A 501 3.75 8.91 -24.09
N SER A 502 3.65 10.19 -23.71
CA SER A 502 4.78 10.97 -23.19
C SER A 502 4.35 11.89 -22.06
N GLN A 503 5.25 12.15 -21.11
CA GLN A 503 5.00 13.18 -20.09
C GLN A 503 5.20 14.59 -20.65
N PHE A 504 5.99 14.75 -21.71
CA PHE A 504 6.30 16.02 -22.32
C PHE A 504 5.33 16.31 -23.48
N THR A 505 4.42 17.26 -23.30
CA THR A 505 3.48 17.66 -24.36
C THR A 505 4.21 18.23 -25.57
N SER A 506 5.33 18.93 -25.34
CA SER A 506 6.22 19.43 -26.41
C SER A 506 6.84 18.29 -27.25
N MET A 507 7.07 17.11 -26.64
CA MET A 507 7.52 15.93 -27.42
C MET A 507 6.39 15.39 -28.31
N LEU A 508 5.15 15.37 -27.81
CA LEU A 508 3.98 15.02 -28.61
C LEU A 508 3.76 16.00 -29.77
N ASP A 509 4.12 17.27 -29.60
CA ASP A 509 4.08 18.28 -30.66
C ASP A 509 5.12 17.99 -31.75
N LEU A 510 6.33 17.53 -31.38
CA LEU A 510 7.38 17.12 -32.31
C LEU A 510 6.97 15.85 -33.08
N LEU A 511 6.41 14.85 -32.41
CA LEU A 511 5.87 13.65 -33.02
C LEU A 511 4.74 13.98 -34.00
N ALA A 512 3.82 14.87 -33.61
CA ALA A 512 2.72 15.33 -34.47
C ALA A 512 3.27 16.00 -35.74
N LYS A 513 4.21 16.95 -35.62
CA LYS A 513 4.85 17.61 -36.78
C LYS A 513 5.55 16.62 -37.69
N ARG A 514 6.20 15.59 -37.15
CA ARG A 514 6.87 14.56 -37.94
C ARG A 514 5.85 13.68 -38.64
N SER A 515 4.76 13.30 -37.98
CA SER A 515 3.66 12.54 -38.55
C SER A 515 2.95 13.32 -39.68
N ASP A 516 2.75 14.63 -39.52
CA ASP A 516 2.21 15.51 -40.59
C ASP A 516 3.11 15.50 -41.83
N ALA A 517 4.43 15.57 -41.64
CA ALA A 517 5.40 15.54 -42.74
C ALA A 517 5.42 14.18 -43.49
N GLU A 518 5.10 13.09 -42.80
CA GLU A 518 5.06 11.73 -43.33
C GLU A 518 3.61 11.27 -43.66
N GLN A 519 2.64 12.18 -43.61
CA GLN A 519 1.22 11.95 -43.92
C GLN A 519 0.53 10.85 -43.08
N ILE A 520 0.99 10.67 -41.83
CA ILE A 520 0.38 9.75 -40.86
C ILE A 520 -0.78 10.47 -40.16
N SER A 521 -1.98 9.89 -40.24
CA SER A 521 -3.17 10.38 -39.53
C SER A 521 -3.08 10.04 -38.04
N TYR A 522 -3.38 11.00 -37.17
CA TYR A 522 -3.33 10.80 -35.71
C TYR A 522 -4.39 11.61 -34.96
N TYR A 523 -4.72 11.16 -33.76
CA TYR A 523 -5.36 11.97 -32.72
C TYR A 523 -4.31 12.45 -31.72
N LYS A 524 -4.56 13.62 -31.07
CA LYS A 524 -3.70 14.14 -30.00
C LYS A 524 -4.53 14.62 -28.82
N LEU A 525 -4.26 14.04 -27.63
CA LEU A 525 -4.93 14.34 -26.38
C LEU A 525 -3.94 14.84 -25.32
N THR A 526 -4.20 16.07 -24.82
CA THR A 526 -3.39 16.71 -23.78
C THR A 526 -4.28 17.21 -22.62
N GLY A 527 -3.65 17.76 -21.57
CA GLY A 527 -4.39 18.37 -20.47
C GLY A 527 -5.28 19.55 -20.89
N GLN A 528 -4.98 20.19 -22.01
CA GLN A 528 -5.73 21.33 -22.54
C GLN A 528 -6.96 20.92 -23.39
N THR A 529 -7.06 19.66 -23.80
CA THR A 529 -8.19 19.17 -24.61
C THR A 529 -9.50 19.24 -23.79
N PRO A 530 -10.56 19.92 -24.29
CA PRO A 530 -11.86 20.00 -23.64
C PRO A 530 -12.48 18.62 -23.40
N LYS A 531 -13.32 18.47 -22.36
CA LYS A 531 -13.88 17.17 -21.95
C LYS A 531 -14.73 16.52 -23.02
N GLU A 532 -15.59 17.29 -23.67
CA GLU A 532 -16.45 16.79 -24.75
C GLU A 532 -15.62 16.23 -25.91
N GLN A 533 -14.60 16.97 -26.35
CA GLN A 533 -13.69 16.54 -27.40
C GLN A 533 -12.90 15.28 -27.04
N ARG A 534 -12.59 15.06 -25.75
CA ARG A 534 -11.92 13.82 -25.32
C ARG A 534 -12.77 12.59 -25.57
N ILE A 535 -14.07 12.68 -25.26
CA ILE A 535 -15.01 11.58 -25.45
C ILE A 535 -15.17 11.30 -26.94
N GLU A 536 -15.39 12.34 -27.75
CA GLU A 536 -15.52 12.23 -29.20
C GLU A 536 -14.28 11.60 -29.85
N MET A 537 -13.06 12.06 -29.48
CA MET A 537 -11.80 11.50 -29.99
C MET A 537 -11.63 10.02 -29.64
N VAL A 538 -11.98 9.62 -28.41
CA VAL A 538 -11.87 8.22 -27.96
C VAL A 538 -12.87 7.34 -28.71
N GLU A 539 -14.10 7.80 -28.88
CA GLU A 539 -15.12 7.07 -29.63
C GLU A 539 -14.73 6.97 -31.11
N ALA A 540 -14.27 8.04 -31.72
CA ALA A 540 -13.83 8.07 -33.10
C ALA A 540 -12.63 7.11 -33.29
N PHE A 541 -11.60 7.19 -32.46
CA PHE A 541 -10.44 6.30 -32.54
C PHE A 541 -10.81 4.81 -32.42
N ASN A 542 -11.81 4.48 -31.60
CA ASN A 542 -12.27 3.09 -31.49
C ASN A 542 -13.07 2.60 -32.73
N ARG A 543 -13.57 3.49 -33.58
CA ARG A 543 -14.46 3.17 -34.69
C ARG A 543 -13.84 3.41 -36.06
N ASP A 544 -12.96 4.40 -36.22
CA ASP A 544 -12.41 4.82 -37.50
C ASP A 544 -11.08 4.10 -37.85
N GLU A 545 -10.48 4.49 -39.00
CA GLU A 545 -9.25 3.92 -39.52
C GLU A 545 -7.97 4.64 -39.03
N VAL A 546 -8.09 5.67 -38.20
CA VAL A 546 -6.91 6.37 -37.65
C VAL A 546 -6.15 5.42 -36.73
N SER A 547 -4.87 5.20 -37.04
CA SER A 547 -4.06 4.17 -36.38
C SER A 547 -3.25 4.70 -35.19
N VAL A 548 -3.05 6.02 -35.07
CA VAL A 548 -2.15 6.59 -34.05
C VAL A 548 -2.88 7.55 -33.13
N PHE A 549 -2.63 7.43 -31.82
CA PHE A 549 -3.15 8.35 -30.82
C PHE A 549 -2.02 8.83 -29.89
N PHE A 550 -1.63 10.08 -29.98
CA PHE A 550 -0.68 10.75 -29.09
C PHE A 550 -1.38 11.23 -27.81
N ILE A 551 -0.94 10.77 -26.67
CA ILE A 551 -1.59 11.03 -25.39
C ILE A 551 -0.58 11.50 -24.35
N SER A 552 -0.85 12.65 -23.72
CA SER A 552 -0.02 13.04 -22.57
C SER A 552 -0.33 12.12 -21.37
N LEU A 553 0.70 11.63 -20.69
CA LEU A 553 0.54 10.69 -19.57
C LEU A 553 -0.40 11.22 -18.47
N LYS A 554 -0.37 12.53 -18.18
CA LYS A 554 -1.29 13.14 -17.21
C LYS A 554 -2.76 13.11 -17.68
N ALA A 555 -3.01 13.26 -18.97
CA ALA A 555 -4.36 13.22 -19.53
C ALA A 555 -4.83 11.79 -19.76
N GLY A 556 -3.92 10.87 -20.09
CA GLY A 556 -4.20 9.44 -20.29
C GLY A 556 -4.52 8.67 -19.01
N GLY A 557 -4.14 9.20 -17.84
CA GLY A 557 -4.40 8.56 -16.54
C GLY A 557 -5.87 8.49 -16.11
N THR A 558 -6.82 9.02 -16.88
CA THR A 558 -8.19 9.21 -16.42
C THR A 558 -9.24 8.61 -17.39
N GLY A 559 -9.84 7.47 -17.00
CA GLY A 559 -11.14 6.98 -17.49
C GLY A 559 -11.30 6.62 -18.97
N LEU A 560 -10.26 6.72 -19.80
CA LEU A 560 -10.34 6.43 -21.24
C LEU A 560 -10.47 4.93 -21.49
N ASN A 561 -11.30 4.54 -22.47
CA ASN A 561 -11.41 3.18 -22.94
C ASN A 561 -10.91 3.08 -24.40
N LEU A 562 -9.71 2.49 -24.58
CA LEU A 562 -8.99 2.45 -25.86
C LEU A 562 -8.67 1.01 -26.28
N THR A 563 -9.64 0.10 -26.13
CA THR A 563 -9.50 -1.33 -26.40
C THR A 563 -9.33 -1.70 -27.88
N SER A 564 -9.48 -0.74 -28.79
CA SER A 564 -9.15 -0.95 -30.21
C SER A 564 -7.65 -0.96 -30.49
N ALA A 565 -6.83 -0.35 -29.60
CA ALA A 565 -5.38 -0.35 -29.73
C ALA A 565 -4.78 -1.64 -29.16
N ASP A 566 -3.74 -2.14 -29.80
CA ASP A 566 -2.98 -3.33 -29.42
C ASP A 566 -1.47 -3.07 -29.31
N ILE A 567 -1.00 -1.87 -29.67
CA ILE A 567 0.37 -1.43 -29.45
C ILE A 567 0.37 -0.18 -28.57
N VAL A 568 1.23 -0.19 -27.56
CA VAL A 568 1.46 0.95 -26.65
C VAL A 568 2.94 1.30 -26.67
N ILE A 569 3.27 2.56 -26.92
CA ILE A 569 4.64 3.08 -26.88
C ILE A 569 4.73 4.10 -25.75
N HIS A 570 5.55 3.79 -24.74
CA HIS A 570 5.98 4.77 -23.76
C HIS A 570 7.25 5.43 -24.26
N PHE A 571 7.13 6.66 -24.73
CA PHE A 571 8.22 7.40 -25.33
C PHE A 571 9.33 7.75 -24.32
N ASP A 572 8.94 8.04 -23.08
CA ASP A 572 9.84 8.32 -21.98
C ASP A 572 9.38 7.59 -20.70
N PRO A 573 10.33 7.02 -19.89
CA PRO A 573 10.01 6.36 -18.65
C PRO A 573 9.53 7.38 -17.60
N TRP A 574 8.55 7.02 -16.79
CA TRP A 574 8.06 7.87 -15.71
C TRP A 574 8.59 7.39 -14.36
N TRP A 575 8.87 8.32 -13.42
CA TRP A 575 9.26 7.98 -12.05
C TRP A 575 8.21 7.14 -11.31
N ASN A 576 6.93 7.31 -11.62
CA ASN A 576 5.81 6.56 -11.06
C ASN A 576 5.37 5.48 -12.06
N LEU A 577 5.78 4.24 -11.80
CA LEU A 577 5.42 3.07 -12.60
C LEU A 577 3.91 2.82 -12.62
N ALA A 578 3.21 3.10 -11.49
CA ALA A 578 1.77 2.91 -11.42
C ALA A 578 1.02 3.78 -12.44
N ALA A 579 1.43 5.04 -12.64
CA ALA A 579 0.83 5.91 -13.65
C ALA A 579 1.12 5.44 -15.08
N GLN A 580 2.29 4.82 -15.31
CA GLN A 580 2.65 4.22 -16.60
C GLN A 580 1.81 2.97 -16.86
N ASN A 581 1.68 2.08 -15.89
CA ASN A 581 0.83 0.90 -15.96
C ASN A 581 -0.65 1.29 -16.15
N GLN A 582 -1.10 2.34 -15.46
CA GLN A 582 -2.44 2.88 -15.62
C GLN A 582 -2.73 3.34 -17.05
N ALA A 583 -1.75 3.92 -17.73
CA ALA A 583 -1.88 4.32 -19.14
C ALA A 583 -1.99 3.09 -20.05
N THR A 584 -1.14 2.07 -19.85
CA THR A 584 -1.18 0.80 -20.59
C THR A 584 -2.51 0.06 -20.38
N ASP A 585 -3.04 0.06 -19.17
CA ASP A 585 -4.30 -0.62 -18.82
C ASP A 585 -5.56 -0.02 -19.48
N ARG A 586 -5.42 1.07 -20.24
CA ARG A 586 -6.48 1.60 -21.10
C ARG A 586 -6.74 0.73 -22.34
N THR A 587 -5.75 -0.02 -22.76
CA THR A 587 -5.82 -0.99 -23.85
C THR A 587 -6.03 -2.41 -23.33
N HIS A 588 -5.26 -2.82 -22.32
CA HIS A 588 -5.27 -4.16 -21.75
C HIS A 588 -6.34 -4.31 -20.67
N ARG A 589 -7.59 -4.42 -21.08
CA ARG A 589 -8.78 -4.54 -20.23
C ARG A 589 -9.86 -5.40 -20.86
N ILE A 590 -10.92 -5.70 -20.11
CA ILE A 590 -12.08 -6.45 -20.61
C ILE A 590 -12.59 -5.83 -21.92
N GLY A 591 -12.66 -6.64 -22.98
CA GLY A 591 -13.03 -6.23 -24.33
C GLY A 591 -11.87 -6.20 -25.32
N GLN A 592 -10.61 -6.30 -24.86
CA GLN A 592 -9.45 -6.49 -25.73
C GLN A 592 -9.45 -7.90 -26.34
N LYS A 593 -9.20 -7.98 -27.66
CA LYS A 593 -9.20 -9.24 -28.42
C LYS A 593 -7.81 -9.63 -28.91
N ASN A 594 -6.88 -8.68 -28.96
CA ASN A 594 -5.53 -8.85 -29.47
C ASN A 594 -4.49 -8.88 -28.34
N VAL A 595 -3.37 -9.54 -28.56
CA VAL A 595 -2.18 -9.42 -27.67
C VAL A 595 -1.74 -7.96 -27.66
N VAL A 596 -1.56 -7.41 -26.45
CA VAL A 596 -1.12 -6.02 -26.30
C VAL A 596 0.41 -5.99 -26.17
N THR A 597 1.07 -5.34 -27.11
CA THR A 597 2.53 -5.14 -27.05
C THR A 597 2.87 -3.75 -26.56
N VAL A 598 3.71 -3.68 -25.52
CA VAL A 598 4.11 -2.42 -24.87
C VAL A 598 5.61 -2.19 -25.08
N TYR A 599 5.94 -1.16 -25.83
CA TYR A 599 7.31 -0.73 -26.04
C TYR A 599 7.68 0.41 -25.09
N LYS A 600 8.77 0.26 -24.34
CA LYS A 600 9.36 1.29 -23.49
C LYS A 600 10.63 1.81 -24.17
N LEU A 601 10.61 3.02 -24.72
CA LEU A 601 11.77 3.59 -25.39
C LEU A 601 12.73 4.18 -24.36
N ILE A 602 13.95 3.68 -24.33
CA ILE A 602 14.98 4.04 -23.34
C ILE A 602 16.23 4.54 -24.07
N ALA A 603 16.69 5.73 -23.71
CA ALA A 603 18.00 6.20 -24.16
C ALA A 603 19.11 5.43 -23.42
N LYS A 604 19.95 4.71 -24.18
CA LYS A 604 20.99 3.84 -23.64
C LYS A 604 22.08 4.64 -22.92
N ASP A 605 22.64 4.08 -21.86
CA ASP A 605 23.73 4.68 -21.05
C ASP A 605 23.34 6.05 -20.45
N THR A 606 22.06 6.21 -20.04
CA THR A 606 21.52 7.46 -19.49
C THR A 606 20.76 7.26 -18.18
N ILE A 607 20.28 8.40 -17.64
CA ILE A 607 19.39 8.40 -16.47
C ILE A 607 18.11 7.58 -16.70
N GLU A 608 17.66 7.39 -17.94
CA GLU A 608 16.44 6.62 -18.22
C GLU A 608 16.57 5.13 -17.88
N GLU A 609 17.74 4.51 -18.14
CA GLU A 609 18.00 3.13 -17.71
C GLU A 609 17.96 2.99 -16.18
N LYS A 610 18.49 3.99 -15.48
CA LYS A 610 18.51 3.98 -14.02
C LYS A 610 17.12 4.20 -13.43
N ILE A 611 16.30 5.02 -14.10
CA ILE A 611 14.86 5.17 -13.73
C ILE A 611 14.14 3.82 -13.87
N LEU A 612 14.41 3.08 -14.96
CA LEU A 612 13.79 1.76 -15.17
C LEU A 612 14.14 0.79 -14.04
N LYS A 613 15.43 0.68 -13.69
CA LYS A 613 15.88 -0.16 -12.56
C LYS A 613 15.22 0.22 -11.23
N LEU A 614 15.09 1.52 -10.96
CA LEU A 614 14.40 2.02 -9.78
C LEU A 614 12.89 1.70 -9.77
N GLN A 615 12.24 1.70 -10.93
CA GLN A 615 10.85 1.26 -11.06
C GLN A 615 10.71 -0.22 -10.68
N GLU A 616 11.60 -1.08 -11.17
CA GLU A 616 11.61 -2.52 -10.88
C GLU A 616 11.77 -2.78 -9.37
N MET A 617 12.76 -2.15 -8.72
CA MET A 617 12.97 -2.27 -7.27
C MET A 617 11.76 -1.82 -6.44
N LYS A 618 11.09 -0.73 -6.85
CA LYS A 618 9.88 -0.24 -6.15
C LYS A 618 8.68 -1.17 -6.35
N GLN A 619 8.56 -1.80 -7.50
CA GLN A 619 7.52 -2.78 -7.77
C GLN A 619 7.68 -4.01 -6.87
N GLU A 620 8.90 -4.51 -6.75
CA GLU A 620 9.23 -5.63 -5.85
C GLU A 620 8.85 -5.32 -4.41
N LEU A 621 9.14 -4.12 -3.91
CA LEU A 621 8.76 -3.68 -2.57
C LEU A 621 7.23 -3.68 -2.38
N ALA A 622 6.49 -3.14 -3.34
CA ALA A 622 5.04 -3.08 -3.27
C ALA A 622 4.42 -4.48 -3.27
N ASP A 623 4.95 -5.38 -4.09
CA ASP A 623 4.48 -6.75 -4.18
C ASP A 623 4.81 -7.55 -2.90
N GLN A 624 5.91 -7.24 -2.22
CA GLN A 624 6.30 -7.86 -0.95
C GLN A 624 5.38 -7.49 0.21
N VAL A 625 5.02 -6.21 0.36
CA VAL A 625 4.09 -5.77 1.41
C VAL A 625 2.69 -6.33 1.21
N LEU A 626 2.28 -6.44 -0.04
CA LEU A 626 0.92 -6.86 -0.40
C LEU A 626 0.80 -8.34 -0.75
N GLY A 627 1.89 -9.06 -0.98
CA GLY A 627 1.79 -10.42 -1.51
C GLY A 627 3.00 -11.36 -1.48
N GLY A 628 4.16 -11.04 -0.89
CA GLY A 628 5.27 -11.99 -0.95
C GLY A 628 6.64 -11.49 -0.52
N GLU A 629 7.70 -12.18 -0.57
CA GLU A 629 8.97 -12.14 0.16
C GLU A 629 9.98 -11.04 -0.26
N ASN A 630 10.80 -10.56 0.72
CA ASN A 630 12.06 -9.74 0.72
C ASN A 630 12.08 -8.30 0.18
N MET A 631 12.74 -7.41 0.93
CA MET A 631 12.76 -5.94 0.77
C MET A 631 14.13 -5.35 0.46
N ASP A 632 14.16 -4.32 -0.41
CA ASP A 632 15.15 -3.25 -0.44
C ASP A 632 14.50 -1.92 -0.87
N ASN A 633 14.93 -0.79 -0.26
CA ASN A 633 14.21 0.49 -0.29
C ASN A 633 15.02 1.63 -0.90
N PRO A 634 14.48 2.51 -1.76
CA PRO A 634 15.13 3.76 -2.07
C PRO A 634 14.32 5.03 -1.82
N THR A 635 14.79 5.85 -0.90
CA THR A 635 14.54 7.31 -0.88
C THR A 635 15.74 8.00 -1.50
N PHE A 636 15.51 8.91 -2.47
CA PHE A 636 16.64 9.63 -3.10
C PHE A 636 17.40 10.49 -2.08
N SER A 637 18.50 9.94 -1.60
CA SER A 637 19.55 10.68 -0.92
C SER A 637 20.43 11.42 -1.95
N ARG A 638 21.33 12.26 -1.48
CA ARG A 638 22.34 12.89 -2.34
C ARG A 638 23.23 11.86 -3.03
N GLU A 639 23.56 10.78 -2.31
CA GLU A 639 24.38 9.67 -2.79
C GLU A 639 23.68 8.90 -3.91
N GLU A 640 22.40 8.61 -3.74
CA GLU A 640 21.58 7.96 -4.78
C GLU A 640 21.45 8.81 -6.05
N LEU A 641 21.33 10.13 -5.92
CA LEU A 641 21.34 11.02 -7.09
C LEU A 641 22.70 11.03 -7.78
N LEU A 642 23.81 10.92 -7.04
CA LEU A 642 25.14 10.79 -7.61
C LEU A 642 25.31 9.44 -8.31
N GLU A 643 24.79 8.35 -7.75
CA GLU A 643 24.72 7.04 -8.41
C GLU A 643 23.86 7.04 -9.67
N LEU A 644 22.71 7.75 -9.64
CA LEU A 644 21.86 7.95 -10.82
C LEU A 644 22.57 8.68 -11.96
N LEU A 645 23.58 9.46 -11.67
CA LEU A 645 24.35 10.20 -12.68
C LEU A 645 25.62 9.45 -13.13
N GLY A 646 25.99 8.35 -12.46
CA GLY A 646 27.07 7.43 -12.84
C GLY A 646 28.42 7.94 -12.51
#